data_4e5007e3509a146d863ebf40d5d77b1f
#
_entry.id   4e5007e3509a146d863ebf40d5d77b1f
#
_cell.length_a   1.000
_cell.length_b   1.000
_cell.length_c   1.000
_cell.angle_alpha   90.00
_cell.angle_beta   90.00
_cell.angle_gamma   90.00
#
_symmetry.space_group_name_H-M   'P 1'
#
loop_
_entity.id
_entity.type
_entity.pdbx_description
1 polymer ?
#
loop_
_entity_poly.entity_id
_entity_poly.type
_entity_poly.pdbx_seq_one_letter_code
_entity_poly.pdbx_strand_id
1 'polypeptide(L)'
;MDYDFKKIERKWQTYWAENGTFKTREDVSKPKYYVLDMFPYPSGAGLHVGHPLGYIASDIYSRYKRLKGFNVLHPMGYDAFGLPAEQYAIQTGQHPEVTTVNNINRYRQQMDRIGFSYDWSRELRTCDPGFYKWTQWAFLKMFGSWYDNDAQKARPIEDLVAAFEKGGSQAVNAACTDHEPFTAEQWKAYSEKEKSDALMNYRIAYQGETAVNWCAGLGTVLANDEVKDGLSVRGGFPVEQKKMKQWQLRVSAYAGRLLEGLDRIDWTDSLKEMQRNWIGKSNGCEAVFKCYNGETEHDVTIFTTRADTMFGVTFMVLAPESDLVEVLTAPAQKAAVDEYLAAVKKKTERERIAQTKTVTGVFSGSYGVNPMTGDRVPIWISEYVLAGYGTGAIMAVPAHDSRDYAFAKKFNLPIIPLIEGCDVSEESFDAKEGKMMNSGFLNGMDVKEAIPAAIEYVEKHGIGHRKVNYRLRDAIFSRQRYWGEPFPIYYKNGIPTPVPFEKLPLTLPEISEFKPTENGEPPLARAKDWTYEGWPLETSTMPGFAGSSAYYLRYMDPHNSEALVDRKIDEYWRDVDLYIGGTEHATGHLIYSRFWDKFLYDLGYVCEDEPFRKLVNQGMIQGRSNFVYRIVGTNKFVSCGLKDRYETTEIHVDINIVRNDRLDLEAFKAWRPEFADAEFILENGEYVCGWAVEKMSKSMYNVVNPDKICDDYGADTLRLYEMFLGPLEQSKPWDTKGIDGVNRFLRRFWKLFYDGDTFIVTDEKATPAELKALHKLIAKEQDDIEHFSYNTTVSAFMITLNELVGAKCHKREILEPLTVLLSPFAPHIAEELWEALGHKESITYAHFPEFNPALAAEDNITYPVSFNGKMRFTVELPKSLTPKEVEAEIRGMEQTGKYVGGQNIVKVIVVPGKIVNFVLK
;
A
#
# COMPACT_ATOMS: atom_id res chain seq x y z
N MET A 1 -2.53 -47.06 -2.28
CA MET A 1 -2.73 -45.94 -1.33
C MET A 1 -3.37 -44.78 -2.08
N ASP A 2 -4.59 -44.44 -1.75
CA ASP A 2 -5.14 -43.21 -2.31
C ASP A 2 -4.38 -42.00 -1.77
N TYR A 3 -4.33 -40.94 -2.55
CA TYR A 3 -3.70 -39.68 -2.13
C TYR A 3 -4.37 -39.14 -0.85
N ASP A 4 -3.78 -39.48 0.31
CA ASP A 4 -4.24 -38.99 1.63
C ASP A 4 -3.50 -37.71 2.02
N PHE A 5 -4.00 -36.58 1.50
CA PHE A 5 -3.39 -35.29 1.75
C PHE A 5 -3.33 -34.93 3.24
N LYS A 6 -4.32 -35.34 4.07
CA LYS A 6 -4.33 -35.03 5.51
C LYS A 6 -3.15 -35.63 6.24
N LYS A 7 -2.82 -36.87 5.92
CA LYS A 7 -1.68 -37.58 6.51
C LYS A 7 -0.35 -37.04 6.00
N ILE A 8 -0.27 -36.76 4.69
CA ILE A 8 0.94 -36.27 4.03
C ILE A 8 1.29 -34.85 4.55
N GLU A 9 0.31 -33.95 4.58
CA GLU A 9 0.50 -32.57 5.03
C GLU A 9 0.96 -32.52 6.49
N ARG A 10 0.30 -33.27 7.39
CA ARG A 10 0.70 -33.34 8.82
C ARG A 10 2.14 -33.87 8.99
N LYS A 11 2.50 -34.92 8.25
CA LYS A 11 3.85 -35.51 8.27
C LYS A 11 4.91 -34.46 7.94
N TRP A 12 4.74 -33.74 6.84
CA TRP A 12 5.76 -32.82 6.34
C TRP A 12 5.80 -31.49 7.10
N GLN A 13 4.66 -30.97 7.55
CA GLN A 13 4.63 -29.81 8.44
C GLN A 13 5.38 -30.09 9.75
N THR A 14 5.18 -31.26 10.33
CA THR A 14 5.94 -31.70 11.51
C THR A 14 7.43 -31.85 11.20
N TYR A 15 7.78 -32.51 10.09
CA TYR A 15 9.17 -32.66 9.67
C TYR A 15 9.89 -31.31 9.52
N TRP A 16 9.30 -30.37 8.82
CA TRP A 16 9.89 -29.04 8.62
C TRP A 16 10.10 -28.29 9.93
N ALA A 17 9.15 -28.37 10.83
CA ALA A 17 9.23 -27.71 12.14
C ALA A 17 10.34 -28.31 13.01
N GLU A 18 10.40 -29.65 13.11
CA GLU A 18 11.38 -30.37 13.94
C GLU A 18 12.82 -30.21 13.41
N ASN A 19 12.99 -30.18 12.11
CA ASN A 19 14.33 -30.09 11.49
C ASN A 19 14.78 -28.64 11.21
N GLY A 20 13.91 -27.65 11.47
CA GLY A 20 14.23 -26.25 11.12
C GLY A 20 14.60 -26.08 9.64
N THR A 21 13.86 -26.77 8.75
CA THR A 21 14.19 -26.90 7.32
C THR A 21 14.37 -25.54 6.63
N PHE A 22 13.61 -24.54 7.02
CA PHE A 22 13.62 -23.21 6.41
C PHE A 22 14.41 -22.17 7.20
N LYS A 23 15.15 -22.62 8.23
CA LYS A 23 15.98 -21.71 9.02
C LYS A 23 17.10 -21.13 8.15
N THR A 24 17.11 -19.82 8.06
CA THR A 24 18.12 -19.05 7.32
C THR A 24 19.46 -19.10 8.03
N ARG A 25 20.55 -19.30 7.27
CA ARG A 25 21.93 -19.32 7.78
C ARG A 25 22.68 -18.10 7.24
N GLU A 26 23.61 -17.60 8.03
CA GLU A 26 24.52 -16.52 7.60
C GLU A 26 25.67 -17.11 6.74
N ASP A 27 25.30 -17.73 5.61
CA ASP A 27 26.24 -18.33 4.67
C ASP A 27 26.60 -17.35 3.55
N VAL A 28 27.62 -16.54 3.79
CA VAL A 28 28.11 -15.53 2.84
C VAL A 28 28.75 -16.13 1.58
N SER A 29 28.98 -17.48 1.53
CA SER A 29 29.49 -18.15 0.33
C SER A 29 28.44 -18.26 -0.78
N LYS A 30 27.16 -18.15 -0.43
CA LYS A 30 26.04 -18.21 -1.36
C LYS A 30 25.50 -16.80 -1.66
N PRO A 31 24.99 -16.57 -2.87
CA PRO A 31 24.28 -15.32 -3.17
C PRO A 31 23.01 -15.25 -2.32
N LYS A 32 22.74 -14.06 -1.77
CA LYS A 32 21.58 -13.82 -0.94
C LYS A 32 20.32 -13.59 -1.78
N TYR A 33 19.17 -13.95 -1.21
CA TYR A 33 17.88 -13.49 -1.71
C TYR A 33 16.92 -13.23 -0.55
N TYR A 34 16.52 -11.99 -0.37
CA TYR A 34 15.63 -11.58 0.70
C TYR A 34 14.21 -11.36 0.14
N VAL A 35 13.31 -12.27 0.49
CA VAL A 35 11.87 -12.19 0.15
C VAL A 35 11.11 -11.76 1.39
N LEU A 36 10.27 -10.74 1.26
CA LEU A 36 9.49 -10.21 2.37
C LEU A 36 8.02 -10.06 1.98
N ASP A 37 7.15 -10.50 2.87
CA ASP A 37 5.72 -10.19 2.83
C ASP A 37 5.40 -9.00 3.75
N MET A 38 4.41 -8.19 3.39
CA MET A 38 3.83 -7.27 4.35
C MET A 38 3.15 -8.09 5.44
N PHE A 39 3.70 -8.02 6.66
CA PHE A 39 3.22 -8.84 7.77
C PHE A 39 1.80 -8.43 8.21
N PRO A 40 0.97 -9.40 8.64
CA PRO A 40 -0.43 -9.14 8.96
C PRO A 40 -0.60 -8.41 10.28
N TYR A 41 -1.70 -7.65 10.39
CA TYR A 41 -2.29 -7.25 11.66
C TYR A 41 -3.20 -8.38 12.16
N PRO A 42 -2.90 -9.04 13.31
CA PRO A 42 -3.65 -10.21 13.77
C PRO A 42 -5.03 -9.82 14.33
N SER A 43 -6.05 -9.89 13.51
CA SER A 43 -7.44 -9.64 13.91
C SER A 43 -8.16 -10.92 14.37
N GLY A 44 -9.17 -10.79 15.24
CA GLY A 44 -9.78 -11.88 16.02
C GLY A 44 -10.41 -13.06 15.29
N ALA A 45 -10.58 -13.04 13.96
CA ALA A 45 -11.16 -14.16 13.23
C ALA A 45 -10.16 -15.03 12.48
N GLY A 46 -8.88 -14.70 12.53
CA GLY A 46 -7.87 -15.33 11.71
C GLY A 46 -7.89 -14.88 10.24
N LEU A 47 -7.20 -15.61 9.39
CA LEU A 47 -7.10 -15.38 7.95
C LEU A 47 -8.40 -15.78 7.23
N HIS A 48 -8.74 -15.08 6.17
CA HIS A 48 -9.64 -15.55 5.12
C HIS A 48 -8.84 -15.89 3.87
N VAL A 49 -9.44 -16.59 2.89
CA VAL A 49 -8.74 -17.03 1.67
C VAL A 49 -8.11 -15.92 0.83
N GLY A 50 -8.45 -14.66 1.06
CA GLY A 50 -7.81 -13.54 0.38
C GLY A 50 -6.44 -13.15 0.93
N HIS A 51 -6.12 -13.47 2.19
CA HIS A 51 -4.83 -13.14 2.79
C HIS A 51 -3.67 -13.98 2.23
N PRO A 52 -3.81 -15.32 2.02
CA PRO A 52 -2.71 -16.15 1.58
C PRO A 52 -2.24 -15.87 0.16
N LEU A 53 -2.99 -15.16 -0.67
CA LEU A 53 -2.64 -14.92 -2.08
C LEU A 53 -1.20 -14.40 -2.26
N GLY A 54 -0.85 -13.32 -1.55
CA GLY A 54 0.51 -12.76 -1.56
C GLY A 54 1.53 -13.70 -0.92
N TYR A 55 1.16 -14.34 0.18
CA TYR A 55 2.04 -15.26 0.92
C TYR A 55 2.36 -16.54 0.13
N ILE A 56 1.41 -17.07 -0.63
CA ILE A 56 1.66 -18.21 -1.53
C ILE A 56 2.59 -17.77 -2.66
N ALA A 57 2.36 -16.60 -3.23
CA ALA A 57 3.20 -16.06 -4.30
C ALA A 57 4.66 -15.88 -3.86
N SER A 58 4.89 -15.30 -2.70
CA SER A 58 6.22 -15.11 -2.12
C SER A 58 6.88 -16.44 -1.74
N ASP A 59 6.09 -17.37 -1.21
CA ASP A 59 6.58 -18.69 -0.84
C ASP A 59 7.04 -19.52 -2.04
N ILE A 60 6.28 -19.49 -3.15
CA ILE A 60 6.69 -20.10 -4.41
C ILE A 60 8.04 -19.51 -4.87
N TYR A 61 8.15 -18.19 -4.85
CA TYR A 61 9.39 -17.51 -5.26
C TYR A 61 10.57 -17.87 -4.35
N SER A 62 10.35 -17.92 -3.04
CA SER A 62 11.37 -18.29 -2.06
C SER A 62 11.85 -19.72 -2.25
N ARG A 63 10.94 -20.68 -2.46
CA ARG A 63 11.27 -22.10 -2.73
C ARG A 63 12.04 -22.22 -4.04
N TYR A 64 11.60 -21.53 -5.08
CA TYR A 64 12.30 -21.49 -6.37
C TYR A 64 13.74 -20.95 -6.23
N LYS A 65 13.94 -19.85 -5.51
CA LYS A 65 15.29 -19.30 -5.31
C LYS A 65 16.21 -20.22 -4.49
N ARG A 66 15.66 -20.96 -3.51
CA ARG A 66 16.43 -22.02 -2.81
C ARG A 66 16.89 -23.12 -3.78
N LEU A 67 15.98 -23.61 -4.64
CA LEU A 67 16.31 -24.59 -5.69
C LEU A 67 17.35 -24.05 -6.68
N LYS A 68 17.42 -22.75 -6.90
CA LYS A 68 18.43 -22.07 -7.73
C LYS A 68 19.76 -21.84 -6.99
N GLY A 69 19.90 -22.29 -5.75
CA GLY A 69 21.14 -22.21 -4.97
C GLY A 69 21.36 -20.94 -4.17
N PHE A 70 20.36 -20.07 -4.05
CA PHE A 70 20.46 -18.87 -3.21
C PHE A 70 20.31 -19.20 -1.72
N ASN A 71 20.96 -18.39 -0.88
CA ASN A 71 20.65 -18.32 0.52
C ASN A 71 19.44 -17.38 0.70
N VAL A 72 18.28 -17.95 1.07
CA VAL A 72 17.02 -17.21 1.11
C VAL A 72 16.68 -16.83 2.55
N LEU A 73 16.39 -15.53 2.76
CA LEU A 73 15.74 -15.01 3.96
C LEU A 73 14.26 -14.77 3.63
N HIS A 74 13.37 -15.56 4.26
CA HIS A 74 11.92 -15.41 4.13
C HIS A 74 11.27 -15.46 5.52
N PRO A 75 11.26 -14.33 6.24
CA PRO A 75 10.74 -14.23 7.60
C PRO A 75 9.25 -13.91 7.61
N MET A 76 8.63 -14.08 8.78
CA MET A 76 7.26 -13.66 9.05
C MET A 76 7.13 -13.20 10.49
N GLY A 77 6.17 -12.31 10.73
CA GLY A 77 5.83 -11.77 12.04
C GLY A 77 4.47 -11.08 12.05
N TYR A 78 4.26 -10.18 13.00
CA TYR A 78 2.94 -9.58 13.21
C TYR A 78 3.06 -8.10 13.56
N ASP A 79 2.27 -7.28 12.88
CA ASP A 79 2.01 -5.90 13.30
C ASP A 79 0.94 -5.94 14.40
N ALA A 80 1.36 -5.75 15.65
CA ALA A 80 0.57 -6.17 16.80
C ALA A 80 0.12 -5.03 17.73
N PHE A 81 0.52 -3.79 17.45
CA PHE A 81 -0.01 -2.59 18.11
C PHE A 81 -1.15 -1.97 17.30
N GLY A 82 -2.05 -1.26 17.95
CA GLY A 82 -3.04 -0.44 17.28
C GLY A 82 -4.44 -0.47 17.90
N LEU A 83 -5.30 0.35 17.31
CA LEU A 83 -6.65 0.64 17.78
C LEU A 83 -7.59 -0.59 17.90
N PRO A 84 -7.54 -1.61 17.01
CA PRO A 84 -8.46 -2.74 17.12
C PRO A 84 -8.40 -3.51 18.43
N ALA A 85 -7.20 -3.83 18.89
CA ALA A 85 -7.00 -4.55 20.16
C ALA A 85 -7.39 -3.70 21.36
N GLU A 86 -7.07 -2.40 21.32
CA GLU A 86 -7.43 -1.46 22.39
C GLU A 86 -8.94 -1.25 22.49
N GLN A 87 -9.66 -1.11 21.37
CA GLN A 87 -11.11 -0.98 21.38
C GLN A 87 -11.79 -2.23 21.96
N TYR A 88 -11.28 -3.40 21.65
CA TYR A 88 -11.76 -4.65 22.26
C TYR A 88 -11.47 -4.68 23.78
N ALA A 89 -10.31 -4.22 24.19
CA ALA A 89 -9.95 -4.09 25.61
C ALA A 89 -10.87 -3.10 26.36
N ILE A 90 -11.21 -1.96 25.75
CA ILE A 90 -12.14 -0.97 26.32
C ILE A 90 -13.54 -1.59 26.52
N GLN A 91 -14.00 -2.39 25.56
CA GLN A 91 -15.33 -3.02 25.60
C GLN A 91 -15.42 -4.16 26.60
N THR A 92 -14.36 -4.94 26.77
CA THR A 92 -14.36 -6.20 27.54
C THR A 92 -13.66 -6.10 28.88
N GLY A 93 -12.85 -5.07 29.10
CA GLY A 93 -11.94 -4.97 30.25
C GLY A 93 -10.73 -5.91 30.19
N GLN A 94 -10.56 -6.69 29.10
CA GLN A 94 -9.43 -7.59 28.93
C GLN A 94 -8.19 -6.81 28.45
N HIS A 95 -7.00 -7.12 28.99
CA HIS A 95 -5.75 -6.51 28.54
C HIS A 95 -5.53 -6.76 27.04
N PRO A 96 -5.16 -5.75 26.22
CA PRO A 96 -5.03 -5.89 24.78
C PRO A 96 -3.98 -6.93 24.35
N GLU A 97 -2.95 -7.16 25.16
CA GLU A 97 -1.93 -8.19 24.93
C GLU A 97 -2.53 -9.60 24.83
N VAL A 98 -3.47 -9.94 25.73
CA VAL A 98 -4.08 -11.28 25.77
C VAL A 98 -4.81 -11.57 24.46
N THR A 99 -5.61 -10.62 23.99
CA THR A 99 -6.32 -10.74 22.71
C THR A 99 -5.34 -10.83 21.55
N THR A 100 -4.30 -10.00 21.56
CA THR A 100 -3.26 -9.96 20.53
C THR A 100 -2.52 -11.29 20.43
N VAL A 101 -2.07 -11.86 21.54
CA VAL A 101 -1.38 -13.16 21.60
C VAL A 101 -2.27 -14.29 21.09
N ASN A 102 -3.54 -14.33 21.50
CA ASN A 102 -4.50 -15.33 21.02
C ASN A 102 -4.69 -15.24 19.49
N ASN A 103 -4.80 -14.04 18.96
CA ASN A 103 -4.94 -13.81 17.53
C ASN A 103 -3.66 -14.21 16.77
N ILE A 104 -2.49 -13.87 17.27
CA ILE A 104 -1.20 -14.30 16.71
C ILE A 104 -1.12 -15.82 16.63
N ASN A 105 -1.45 -16.51 17.72
CA ASN A 105 -1.44 -17.98 17.75
C ASN A 105 -2.39 -18.57 16.70
N ARG A 106 -3.55 -17.96 16.50
CA ARG A 106 -4.50 -18.38 15.48
C ARG A 106 -3.95 -18.20 14.05
N TYR A 107 -3.36 -17.04 13.76
CA TYR A 107 -2.71 -16.77 12.47
C TYR A 107 -1.57 -17.73 12.21
N ARG A 108 -0.73 -17.97 13.22
CA ARG A 108 0.39 -18.92 13.14
C ARG A 108 -0.07 -20.32 12.77
N GLN A 109 -1.11 -20.83 13.45
CA GLN A 109 -1.67 -22.16 13.16
C GLN A 109 -2.16 -22.27 11.71
N GLN A 110 -2.82 -21.22 11.20
CA GLN A 110 -3.30 -21.20 9.83
C GLN A 110 -2.15 -21.16 8.81
N MET A 111 -1.12 -20.37 9.06
CA MET A 111 0.07 -20.27 8.20
C MET A 111 0.85 -21.58 8.18
N ASP A 112 1.08 -22.20 9.33
CA ASP A 112 1.74 -23.50 9.43
C ASP A 112 0.97 -24.58 8.65
N ARG A 113 -0.35 -24.52 8.71
CA ARG A 113 -1.23 -25.46 8.00
C ARG A 113 -1.17 -25.30 6.47
N ILE A 114 -1.03 -24.07 5.97
CA ILE A 114 -0.86 -23.81 4.53
C ILE A 114 0.53 -24.26 4.04
N GLY A 115 1.48 -24.42 4.94
CA GLY A 115 2.80 -25.00 4.66
C GLY A 115 3.78 -24.00 4.05
N PHE A 116 3.82 -22.77 4.54
CA PHE A 116 4.79 -21.77 4.12
C PHE A 116 6.22 -22.09 4.58
N SER A 117 7.20 -21.68 3.78
CA SER A 117 8.63 -21.87 4.07
C SER A 117 9.22 -20.67 4.84
N TYR A 118 8.48 -20.16 5.82
CA TYR A 118 8.97 -19.07 6.67
C TYR A 118 10.03 -19.53 7.66
N ASP A 119 11.02 -18.68 7.89
CA ASP A 119 11.96 -18.84 8.99
C ASP A 119 11.35 -18.29 10.30
N TRP A 120 10.62 -19.12 11.02
CA TRP A 120 9.98 -18.76 12.27
C TRP A 120 10.94 -18.48 13.42
N SER A 121 12.23 -18.84 13.30
CA SER A 121 13.23 -18.44 14.30
C SER A 121 13.48 -16.93 14.30
N ARG A 122 13.01 -16.23 13.28
CA ARG A 122 13.10 -14.77 13.12
C ARG A 122 11.76 -14.06 13.28
N GLU A 123 10.76 -14.74 13.86
CA GLU A 123 9.45 -14.14 14.14
C GLU A 123 9.58 -12.84 14.95
N LEU A 124 8.89 -11.80 14.51
CA LEU A 124 8.79 -10.51 15.20
C LEU A 124 7.35 -10.17 15.53
N ARG A 125 7.16 -9.46 16.63
CA ARG A 125 5.89 -8.86 17.04
C ARG A 125 6.16 -7.42 17.42
N THR A 126 5.51 -6.47 16.78
CA THR A 126 5.78 -5.04 17.05
C THR A 126 5.46 -4.63 18.49
N CYS A 127 4.61 -5.40 19.18
CA CYS A 127 4.27 -5.18 20.59
C CYS A 127 5.27 -5.79 21.58
N ASP A 128 6.25 -6.57 21.14
CA ASP A 128 7.27 -7.15 22.03
C ASP A 128 8.31 -6.08 22.43
N PRO A 129 8.62 -5.94 23.74
CA PRO A 129 9.61 -4.97 24.23
C PRO A 129 10.98 -5.11 23.54
N GLY A 130 11.42 -6.34 23.25
CA GLY A 130 12.66 -6.62 22.53
C GLY A 130 12.68 -6.07 21.10
N PHE A 131 11.52 -5.95 20.48
CA PHE A 131 11.36 -5.32 19.16
C PHE A 131 11.23 -3.80 19.27
N TYR A 132 10.28 -3.29 20.05
CA TYR A 132 10.03 -1.85 20.07
C TYR A 132 11.11 -1.03 20.79
N LYS A 133 12.02 -1.66 21.54
CA LYS A 133 13.28 -1.04 21.94
C LYS A 133 13.94 -0.29 20.79
N TRP A 134 13.95 -0.91 19.60
CA TRP A 134 14.60 -0.35 18.40
C TRP A 134 13.77 0.73 17.73
N THR A 135 12.45 0.67 17.83
CA THR A 135 11.57 1.78 17.45
C THR A 135 11.80 3.00 18.33
N GLN A 136 11.91 2.80 19.64
CA GLN A 136 12.25 3.84 20.61
C GLN A 136 13.65 4.43 20.35
N TRP A 137 14.63 3.58 20.09
CA TRP A 137 15.98 4.00 19.73
C TRP A 137 15.99 4.86 18.47
N ALA A 138 15.31 4.45 17.40
CA ALA A 138 15.23 5.22 16.17
C ALA A 138 14.56 6.59 16.40
N PHE A 139 13.49 6.64 17.18
CA PHE A 139 12.88 7.90 17.58
C PHE A 139 13.87 8.82 18.31
N LEU A 140 14.64 8.29 19.25
CA LEU A 140 15.66 9.08 19.95
C LEU A 140 16.77 9.59 19.02
N LYS A 141 17.14 8.79 18.00
CA LYS A 141 18.08 9.24 16.96
C LYS A 141 17.48 10.38 16.13
N MET A 142 16.20 10.31 15.76
CA MET A 142 15.50 11.39 15.06
C MET A 142 15.35 12.64 15.94
N PHE A 143 15.07 12.47 17.22
CA PHE A 143 15.07 13.57 18.19
C PHE A 143 16.45 14.24 18.34
N GLY A 144 17.52 13.46 18.31
CA GLY A 144 18.92 13.90 18.36
C GLY A 144 19.50 14.37 17.03
N SER A 145 18.68 14.60 16.01
CA SER A 145 19.14 14.95 14.64
C SER A 145 18.39 16.13 14.06
N TRP A 146 19.03 16.82 13.13
CA TRP A 146 18.47 17.87 12.27
C TRP A 146 18.78 17.56 10.79
N TYR A 147 18.09 18.18 9.86
CA TYR A 147 18.31 17.98 8.43
C TYR A 147 19.03 19.17 7.79
N ASP A 148 20.22 18.92 7.25
CA ASP A 148 21.06 19.88 6.53
C ASP A 148 20.63 19.90 5.05
N ASN A 149 20.02 21.02 4.61
CA ASN A 149 19.55 21.18 3.23
C ASN A 149 20.70 21.29 2.23
N ASP A 150 21.87 21.79 2.63
CA ASP A 150 23.03 21.92 1.73
C ASP A 150 23.69 20.55 1.52
N ALA A 151 23.83 19.77 2.57
CA ALA A 151 24.36 18.40 2.51
C ALA A 151 23.31 17.35 2.10
N GLN A 152 22.04 17.70 2.07
CA GLN A 152 20.90 16.82 1.78
C GLN A 152 20.90 15.56 2.63
N LYS A 153 21.13 15.70 3.94
CA LYS A 153 21.15 14.58 4.90
C LYS A 153 20.90 15.01 6.34
N ALA A 154 20.50 14.05 7.15
CA ALA A 154 20.44 14.20 8.59
C ALA A 154 21.85 14.30 9.20
N ARG A 155 21.97 15.11 10.25
CA ARG A 155 23.19 15.26 11.07
C ARG A 155 22.85 15.28 12.55
N PRO A 156 23.82 14.94 13.43
CA PRO A 156 23.66 15.05 14.88
C PRO A 156 23.34 16.49 15.31
N ILE A 157 22.47 16.62 16.31
CA ILE A 157 22.01 17.96 16.80
C ILE A 157 23.17 18.78 17.39
N GLU A 158 24.23 18.15 17.84
CA GLU A 158 25.43 18.79 18.37
C GLU A 158 26.13 19.66 17.31
N ASP A 159 26.11 19.25 16.05
CA ASP A 159 26.64 20.02 14.93
C ASP A 159 25.88 21.34 14.77
N LEU A 160 24.54 21.29 14.95
CA LEU A 160 23.68 22.47 14.91
C LEU A 160 23.95 23.42 16.06
N VAL A 161 24.07 22.88 17.29
CA VAL A 161 24.44 23.68 18.48
C VAL A 161 25.77 24.41 18.26
N ALA A 162 26.80 23.73 17.75
CA ALA A 162 28.08 24.33 17.42
C ALA A 162 27.99 25.44 16.36
N ALA A 163 27.09 25.30 15.38
CA ALA A 163 26.83 26.32 14.38
C ALA A 163 26.14 27.56 15.01
N PHE A 164 25.15 27.35 15.87
CA PHE A 164 24.44 28.44 16.57
C PHE A 164 25.34 29.22 17.49
N GLU A 165 26.30 28.60 18.15
CA GLU A 165 27.30 29.28 18.99
C GLU A 165 28.20 30.23 18.19
N LYS A 166 28.41 29.93 16.91
CA LYS A 166 29.27 30.72 16.02
C LYS A 166 28.53 31.84 15.28
N GLY A 167 27.31 31.57 14.78
CA GLY A 167 26.63 32.49 13.88
C GLY A 167 25.11 32.61 14.06
N GLY A 168 24.55 32.01 15.10
CA GLY A 168 23.11 32.00 15.31
C GLY A 168 22.33 31.14 14.28
N SER A 169 21.04 31.39 14.13
CA SER A 169 20.15 30.59 13.26
C SER A 169 20.47 30.76 11.76
N GLN A 170 21.10 31.86 11.36
CA GLN A 170 21.48 32.12 9.96
C GLN A 170 22.78 31.39 9.53
N ALA A 171 23.49 30.73 10.47
CA ALA A 171 24.70 29.98 10.17
C ALA A 171 24.45 28.69 9.39
N VAL A 172 23.22 28.23 9.25
CA VAL A 172 22.84 26.96 8.63
C VAL A 172 21.67 27.14 7.68
N ASN A 173 21.63 26.31 6.64
CA ASN A 173 20.47 26.09 5.80
C ASN A 173 19.84 24.76 6.21
N ALA A 174 18.86 24.82 7.09
CA ALA A 174 18.26 23.65 7.71
C ALA A 174 16.77 23.55 7.40
N ALA A 175 16.26 22.32 7.28
CA ALA A 175 14.82 22.10 7.33
C ALA A 175 14.34 22.39 8.76
N CYS A 176 13.45 23.36 8.90
CA CYS A 176 12.96 23.80 10.21
C CYS A 176 11.51 24.28 10.16
N THR A 177 10.89 24.38 11.31
CA THR A 177 9.63 25.08 11.51
C THR A 177 9.92 26.59 11.53
N ASP A 178 9.01 27.39 10.98
CA ASP A 178 9.16 28.85 10.96
C ASP A 178 9.33 29.40 12.39
N HIS A 179 10.32 30.24 12.57
CA HIS A 179 10.63 30.90 13.84
C HIS A 179 11.39 32.22 13.60
N GLU A 180 11.40 33.11 14.59
CA GLU A 180 12.18 34.35 14.54
C GLU A 180 13.69 34.02 14.54
N PRO A 181 14.48 34.64 13.67
CA PRO A 181 15.94 34.48 13.66
C PRO A 181 16.58 34.95 14.96
N PHE A 182 17.67 34.32 15.35
CA PHE A 182 18.47 34.71 16.52
C PHE A 182 19.97 34.73 16.20
N THR A 183 20.68 35.61 16.89
CA THR A 183 22.14 35.74 16.77
C THR A 183 22.88 34.77 17.69
N ALA A 184 24.21 34.66 17.50
CA ALA A 184 25.06 33.83 18.38
C ALA A 184 25.05 34.33 19.85
N GLU A 185 25.00 35.69 20.04
CA GLU A 185 24.90 36.33 21.36
C GLU A 185 23.57 36.00 22.05
N GLN A 186 22.46 36.07 21.30
CA GLN A 186 21.14 35.68 21.82
C GLN A 186 21.12 34.22 22.18
N TRP A 187 21.64 33.30 21.32
CA TRP A 187 21.77 31.90 21.61
C TRP A 187 22.51 31.61 22.92
N LYS A 188 23.65 32.30 23.13
CA LYS A 188 24.45 32.14 24.34
C LYS A 188 23.71 32.64 25.60
N ALA A 189 22.86 33.63 25.44
CA ALA A 189 22.07 34.22 26.52
C ALA A 189 20.81 33.41 26.87
N TYR A 190 20.36 32.51 25.98
CA TYR A 190 19.18 31.69 26.20
C TYR A 190 19.34 30.76 27.40
N SER A 191 18.28 30.62 28.20
CA SER A 191 18.15 29.57 29.21
C SER A 191 18.12 28.18 28.57
N GLU A 192 18.28 27.14 29.36
CA GLU A 192 18.16 25.75 28.87
C GLU A 192 16.81 25.47 28.20
N LYS A 193 15.73 26.04 28.74
CA LYS A 193 14.39 25.90 28.16
C LYS A 193 14.31 26.59 26.81
N GLU A 194 14.78 27.83 26.69
CA GLU A 194 14.76 28.59 25.43
C GLU A 194 15.64 27.90 24.36
N LYS A 195 16.79 27.34 24.73
CA LYS A 195 17.64 26.54 23.82
C LYS A 195 16.93 25.30 23.36
N SER A 196 16.26 24.58 24.27
CA SER A 196 15.48 23.40 23.93
C SER A 196 14.34 23.71 22.98
N ASP A 197 13.61 24.81 23.23
CA ASP A 197 12.50 25.25 22.38
C ASP A 197 13.01 25.71 20.98
N ALA A 198 14.15 26.40 20.91
CA ALA A 198 14.78 26.75 19.65
C ALA A 198 15.20 25.51 18.85
N LEU A 199 15.86 24.54 19.48
CA LEU A 199 16.28 23.30 18.83
C LEU A 199 15.08 22.45 18.36
N MET A 200 13.93 22.52 19.07
CA MET A 200 12.72 21.80 18.70
C MET A 200 12.25 22.16 17.28
N ASN A 201 12.48 23.40 16.84
CA ASN A 201 12.15 23.82 15.46
C ASN A 201 12.97 23.12 14.38
N TYR A 202 14.08 22.49 14.71
CA TYR A 202 15.03 21.89 13.78
C TYR A 202 15.07 20.37 13.85
N ARG A 203 14.62 19.77 14.94
CA ARG A 203 14.69 18.31 15.14
C ARG A 203 13.90 17.57 14.08
N ILE A 204 14.35 16.37 13.68
CA ILE A 204 13.62 15.49 12.77
C ILE A 204 12.40 14.90 13.48
N ALA A 205 12.51 14.48 14.73
CA ALA A 205 11.38 14.21 15.60
C ALA A 205 11.15 15.40 16.53
N TYR A 206 10.03 16.08 16.40
CA TYR A 206 9.75 17.33 17.10
C TYR A 206 8.31 17.40 17.62
N GLN A 207 8.08 18.28 18.61
CA GLN A 207 6.73 18.63 19.06
C GLN A 207 6.26 19.92 18.40
N GLY A 208 5.04 19.94 17.91
CA GLY A 208 4.41 21.11 17.33
C GLY A 208 2.90 21.07 17.46
N GLU A 209 2.26 22.23 17.40
CA GLU A 209 0.81 22.33 17.30
C GLU A 209 0.39 22.10 15.86
N THR A 210 -0.57 21.22 15.66
CA THR A 210 -1.13 20.92 14.33
C THR A 210 -2.61 20.61 14.42
N ALA A 211 -3.34 20.84 13.32
CA ALA A 211 -4.72 20.42 13.18
C ALA A 211 -4.76 18.89 12.97
N VAL A 212 -5.54 18.21 13.78
CA VAL A 212 -5.69 16.76 13.77
C VAL A 212 -7.15 16.35 13.71
N ASN A 213 -7.42 15.15 13.20
CA ASN A 213 -8.73 14.53 13.23
C ASN A 213 -9.00 13.97 14.63
N TRP A 214 -9.59 14.75 15.51
CA TRP A 214 -9.92 14.35 16.87
C TRP A 214 -11.27 13.63 16.92
N CYS A 215 -11.31 12.47 17.52
CA CYS A 215 -12.52 11.71 17.77
C CYS A 215 -12.76 11.56 19.27
N ALA A 216 -13.66 12.36 19.83
CA ALA A 216 -13.97 12.32 21.28
C ALA A 216 -14.58 10.96 21.69
N GLY A 217 -15.39 10.32 20.83
CA GLY A 217 -15.98 9.02 21.09
C GLY A 217 -14.98 7.88 21.21
N LEU A 218 -13.83 7.98 20.52
CA LEU A 218 -12.72 7.04 20.61
C LEU A 218 -11.57 7.54 21.51
N GLY A 219 -11.63 8.83 21.92
CA GLY A 219 -10.61 9.47 22.76
C GLY A 219 -9.22 9.56 22.13
N THR A 220 -9.12 9.63 20.80
CA THR A 220 -7.83 9.60 20.09
C THR A 220 -7.85 10.40 18.81
N VAL A 221 -6.65 10.73 18.32
CA VAL A 221 -6.42 11.26 16.97
C VAL A 221 -6.51 10.11 15.96
N LEU A 222 -7.19 10.38 14.85
CA LEU A 222 -7.35 9.45 13.74
C LEU A 222 -6.56 9.89 12.52
N ALA A 223 -6.02 8.92 11.78
CA ALA A 223 -5.46 9.16 10.46
C ALA A 223 -6.60 9.47 9.45
N ASN A 224 -6.25 10.07 8.29
CA ASN A 224 -7.26 10.47 7.30
C ASN A 224 -8.04 9.29 6.72
N ASP A 225 -7.43 8.11 6.63
CA ASP A 225 -8.06 6.87 6.18
C ASP A 225 -8.97 6.21 7.23
N GLU A 226 -8.84 6.61 8.49
CA GLU A 226 -9.71 6.20 9.60
C GLU A 226 -11.00 7.05 9.72
N VAL A 227 -11.18 8.06 8.84
CA VAL A 227 -12.32 8.98 8.84
C VAL A 227 -13.06 8.92 7.50
N LYS A 228 -14.38 8.81 7.56
CA LYS A 228 -15.27 8.84 6.38
C LYS A 228 -16.53 9.64 6.70
N ASP A 229 -16.86 10.60 5.83
CA ASP A 229 -18.06 11.45 5.93
C ASP A 229 -18.20 12.14 7.32
N GLY A 230 -17.05 12.60 7.88
CA GLY A 230 -17.00 13.25 9.20
C GLY A 230 -17.17 12.31 10.40
N LEU A 231 -17.19 11.01 10.15
CA LEU A 231 -17.32 9.99 11.18
C LEU A 231 -16.10 9.05 11.18
N SER A 232 -15.79 8.50 12.35
CA SER A 232 -14.81 7.44 12.46
C SER A 232 -15.29 6.17 11.73
N VAL A 233 -14.42 5.55 10.91
CA VAL A 233 -14.72 4.27 10.24
C VAL A 233 -15.06 3.19 11.28
N ARG A 234 -14.45 3.29 12.45
CA ARG A 234 -14.74 2.43 13.59
C ARG A 234 -15.72 3.12 14.54
N GLY A 235 -16.87 2.52 14.77
CA GLY A 235 -17.85 2.97 15.73
C GLY A 235 -18.76 4.12 15.26
N GLY A 236 -18.47 4.75 14.12
CA GLY A 236 -19.31 5.81 13.55
C GLY A 236 -19.40 7.08 14.40
N PHE A 237 -18.38 7.39 15.21
CA PHE A 237 -18.36 8.56 16.07
C PHE A 237 -17.99 9.84 15.30
N PRO A 238 -18.54 11.00 15.68
CA PRO A 238 -18.17 12.28 15.11
C PRO A 238 -16.68 12.57 15.25
N VAL A 239 -16.08 13.11 14.20
CA VAL A 239 -14.68 13.55 14.14
C VAL A 239 -14.64 15.04 13.87
N GLU A 240 -13.79 15.78 14.59
CA GLU A 240 -13.61 17.22 14.42
C GLU A 240 -12.15 17.58 14.20
N GLN A 241 -11.89 18.67 13.48
CA GLN A 241 -10.54 19.26 13.38
C GLN A 241 -10.23 20.01 14.67
N LYS A 242 -9.13 19.66 15.31
CA LYS A 242 -8.67 20.27 16.56
C LYS A 242 -7.18 20.55 16.51
N LYS A 243 -6.75 21.77 16.89
CA LYS A 243 -5.33 22.05 17.11
C LYS A 243 -4.88 21.35 18.40
N MET A 244 -3.86 20.52 18.28
CA MET A 244 -3.27 19.79 19.42
C MET A 244 -1.76 19.76 19.29
N LYS A 245 -1.08 19.80 20.42
CA LYS A 245 0.37 19.54 20.49
C LYS A 245 0.61 18.05 20.24
N GLN A 246 1.42 17.73 19.24
CA GLN A 246 1.72 16.38 18.78
C GLN A 246 3.21 16.20 18.53
N TRP A 247 3.72 14.99 18.75
CA TRP A 247 4.98 14.58 18.15
C TRP A 247 4.79 14.45 16.64
N GLN A 248 5.78 14.90 15.90
CA GLN A 248 5.79 14.86 14.44
C GLN A 248 7.16 14.39 13.95
N LEU A 249 7.19 13.76 12.77
CA LEU A 249 8.42 13.45 12.05
C LEU A 249 8.53 14.31 10.81
N ARG A 250 9.69 14.94 10.62
CA ARG A 250 10.00 15.86 9.52
C ARG A 250 10.26 15.11 8.21
N VAL A 251 9.28 14.34 7.76
CA VAL A 251 9.32 13.55 6.51
C VAL A 251 9.44 14.47 5.30
N SER A 252 8.87 15.66 5.38
CA SER A 252 8.92 16.70 4.32
C SER A 252 10.35 17.11 3.95
N ALA A 253 11.30 17.05 4.89
CA ALA A 253 12.71 17.32 4.63
C ALA A 253 13.33 16.34 3.62
N TYR A 254 12.80 15.13 3.54
CA TYR A 254 13.24 14.07 2.63
C TYR A 254 12.48 14.02 1.30
N ALA A 255 11.53 14.93 1.06
CA ALA A 255 10.63 14.89 -0.10
C ALA A 255 11.37 14.80 -1.45
N GLY A 256 12.44 15.58 -1.63
CA GLY A 256 13.27 15.52 -2.84
C GLY A 256 13.92 14.15 -3.04
N ARG A 257 14.57 13.63 -2.02
CA ARG A 257 15.24 12.32 -2.04
C ARG A 257 14.25 11.15 -2.19
N LEU A 258 13.04 11.27 -1.61
CA LEU A 258 11.97 10.30 -1.82
C LEU A 258 11.51 10.25 -3.27
N LEU A 259 11.48 11.40 -3.98
CA LEU A 259 11.17 11.43 -5.42
C LEU A 259 12.31 10.84 -6.26
N GLU A 260 13.56 11.25 -6.03
CA GLU A 260 14.73 10.79 -6.77
C GLU A 260 14.94 9.28 -6.62
N GLY A 261 14.70 8.73 -5.43
CA GLY A 261 14.83 7.31 -5.16
C GLY A 261 13.88 6.42 -5.98
N LEU A 262 12.72 6.94 -6.41
CA LEU A 262 11.77 6.20 -7.24
C LEU A 262 12.35 5.76 -8.60
N ASP A 263 13.33 6.49 -9.11
CA ASP A 263 13.96 6.18 -10.41
C ASP A 263 14.96 5.02 -10.32
N ARG A 264 15.33 4.60 -9.10
CA ARG A 264 16.33 3.54 -8.84
C ARG A 264 15.73 2.19 -8.43
N ILE A 265 14.43 2.13 -8.18
CA ILE A 265 13.74 0.93 -7.68
C ILE A 265 12.83 0.32 -8.75
N ASP A 266 12.70 -1.01 -8.73
CA ASP A 266 11.88 -1.78 -9.66
C ASP A 266 10.45 -1.96 -9.11
N TRP A 267 9.71 -0.86 -9.10
CA TRP A 267 8.30 -0.82 -8.73
C TRP A 267 7.44 -0.52 -9.95
N THR A 268 6.15 -0.87 -9.91
CA THR A 268 5.23 -0.55 -11.01
C THR A 268 5.08 0.97 -11.21
N ASP A 269 4.90 1.40 -12.45
CA ASP A 269 4.71 2.83 -12.77
C ASP A 269 3.51 3.42 -12.02
N SER A 270 2.43 2.66 -11.90
CA SER A 270 1.23 3.08 -11.15
C SER A 270 1.57 3.41 -9.68
N LEU A 271 2.36 2.56 -9.01
CA LEU A 271 2.75 2.78 -7.62
C LEU A 271 3.69 3.98 -7.47
N LYS A 272 4.67 4.11 -8.38
CA LYS A 272 5.55 5.28 -8.43
C LYS A 272 4.77 6.58 -8.63
N GLU A 273 3.78 6.58 -9.52
CA GLU A 273 2.91 7.75 -9.74
C GLU A 273 2.05 8.08 -8.51
N MET A 274 1.54 7.07 -7.79
CA MET A 274 0.83 7.32 -6.52
C MET A 274 1.74 8.05 -5.52
N GLN A 275 3.00 7.63 -5.39
CA GLN A 275 3.96 8.31 -4.51
C GLN A 275 4.36 9.70 -5.02
N ARG A 276 4.64 9.87 -6.33
CA ARG A 276 4.93 11.17 -6.93
C ARG A 276 3.79 12.17 -6.69
N ASN A 277 2.56 11.74 -6.89
CA ASN A 277 1.37 12.55 -6.66
C ASN A 277 1.18 12.89 -5.17
N TRP A 278 1.46 11.95 -4.28
CA TRP A 278 1.37 12.18 -2.84
C TRP A 278 2.43 13.16 -2.34
N ILE A 279 3.67 13.01 -2.78
CA ILE A 279 4.77 13.92 -2.45
C ILE A 279 4.54 15.28 -3.09
N GLY A 280 4.03 15.32 -4.32
CA GLY A 280 3.47 16.49 -4.99
C GLY A 280 4.45 17.67 -5.11
N LYS A 281 5.57 17.47 -5.83
CA LYS A 281 6.54 18.53 -6.09
C LYS A 281 5.94 19.64 -6.96
N SER A 282 6.06 20.88 -6.53
CA SER A 282 5.62 22.06 -7.23
C SER A 282 6.74 23.09 -7.31
N ASN A 283 7.08 23.51 -8.53
CA ASN A 283 8.03 24.61 -8.76
C ASN A 283 7.26 25.91 -8.91
N GLY A 284 7.61 26.95 -8.15
CA GLY A 284 6.92 28.24 -8.17
C GLY A 284 7.72 29.32 -7.47
N CYS A 285 7.01 30.27 -6.91
CA CYS A 285 7.59 31.27 -6.03
C CYS A 285 6.67 31.61 -4.86
N GLU A 286 7.28 32.05 -3.78
CA GLU A 286 6.59 32.80 -2.73
C GLU A 286 6.58 34.27 -3.07
N ALA A 287 5.45 34.94 -2.79
CA ALA A 287 5.32 36.39 -2.97
C ALA A 287 4.58 37.01 -1.78
N VAL A 288 5.01 38.14 -1.35
CA VAL A 288 4.45 38.88 -0.20
C VAL A 288 3.44 39.93 -0.68
N PHE A 289 2.23 39.85 -0.13
CA PHE A 289 1.17 40.82 -0.30
C PHE A 289 1.04 41.65 0.97
N LYS A 290 1.10 42.97 0.84
CA LYS A 290 0.79 43.88 1.94
C LYS A 290 -0.73 43.87 2.15
N CYS A 291 -1.17 43.46 3.34
CA CYS A 291 -2.58 43.33 3.70
C CYS A 291 -2.93 44.28 4.84
N TYR A 292 -4.14 44.83 4.82
CA TYR A 292 -4.56 45.89 5.74
C TYR A 292 -5.88 45.52 6.42
N ASN A 293 -5.87 45.49 7.78
CA ASN A 293 -7.07 45.51 8.61
C ASN A 293 -7.20 46.92 9.20
N GLY A 294 -8.07 47.76 8.59
CA GLY A 294 -8.09 49.19 8.86
C GLY A 294 -6.77 49.85 8.45
N GLU A 295 -6.06 50.44 9.40
CA GLU A 295 -4.75 51.10 9.20
C GLU A 295 -3.56 50.15 9.52
N THR A 296 -3.84 48.97 10.09
CA THR A 296 -2.79 48.03 10.47
C THR A 296 -2.33 47.21 9.27
N GLU A 297 -1.03 47.24 8.98
CA GLU A 297 -0.39 46.50 7.89
C GLU A 297 0.10 45.15 8.38
N HIS A 298 -0.11 44.10 7.56
CA HIS A 298 0.37 42.74 7.76
C HIS A 298 0.97 42.20 6.47
N ASP A 299 2.09 41.52 6.55
CA ASP A 299 2.67 40.78 5.44
C ASP A 299 2.04 39.42 5.32
N VAL A 300 1.46 39.11 4.15
CA VAL A 300 0.88 37.80 3.84
C VAL A 300 1.64 37.18 2.70
N THR A 301 2.34 36.11 2.98
CA THR A 301 3.08 35.33 1.98
C THR A 301 2.14 34.33 1.31
N ILE A 302 2.14 34.33 -0.03
CA ILE A 302 1.45 33.30 -0.82
C ILE A 302 2.48 32.45 -1.60
N PHE A 303 2.12 31.22 -1.94
CA PHE A 303 2.87 30.41 -2.88
C PHE A 303 2.08 30.20 -4.17
N THR A 304 2.72 30.38 -5.32
CA THR A 304 2.09 30.17 -6.62
C THR A 304 3.00 29.44 -7.60
N THR A 305 2.44 28.51 -8.37
CA THR A 305 3.08 27.91 -9.54
C THR A 305 2.80 28.67 -10.84
N ARG A 306 1.96 29.73 -10.75
CA ARG A 306 1.48 30.54 -11.86
C ARG A 306 1.81 32.02 -11.60
N ALA A 307 3.10 32.32 -11.41
CA ALA A 307 3.55 33.71 -11.23
C ALA A 307 3.18 34.62 -12.42
N ASP A 308 3.07 34.05 -13.61
CA ASP A 308 2.58 34.72 -14.83
C ASP A 308 1.19 35.33 -14.67
N THR A 309 0.35 34.77 -13.80
CA THR A 309 -1.04 35.22 -13.61
C THR A 309 -1.23 36.26 -12.49
N MET A 310 -0.16 36.74 -11.84
CA MET A 310 -0.27 37.66 -10.73
C MET A 310 -0.95 39.01 -11.12
N PHE A 311 -0.87 39.42 -12.38
CA PHE A 311 -1.58 40.60 -12.87
C PHE A 311 -3.12 40.44 -12.87
N GLY A 312 -3.62 39.24 -12.82
CA GLY A 312 -5.07 38.93 -12.82
C GLY A 312 -5.64 38.60 -11.46
N VAL A 313 -4.90 38.87 -10.38
CA VAL A 313 -5.39 38.65 -9.02
C VAL A 313 -6.49 39.64 -8.68
N THR A 314 -7.67 39.13 -8.35
CA THR A 314 -8.84 39.97 -8.05
C THR A 314 -9.34 39.84 -6.62
N PHE A 315 -8.87 38.81 -5.89
CA PHE A 315 -9.09 38.64 -4.46
C PHE A 315 -8.01 37.72 -3.86
N MET A 316 -7.96 37.65 -2.54
CA MET A 316 -7.15 36.70 -1.79
C MET A 316 -8.04 35.83 -0.94
N VAL A 317 -7.56 34.60 -0.62
CA VAL A 317 -8.32 33.70 0.22
C VAL A 317 -7.40 33.07 1.29
N LEU A 318 -7.90 33.06 2.53
CA LEU A 318 -7.26 32.45 3.67
C LEU A 318 -7.92 31.09 3.96
N ALA A 319 -7.12 30.14 4.37
CA ALA A 319 -7.61 28.89 4.94
C ALA A 319 -8.31 29.18 6.29
N PRO A 320 -9.43 28.51 6.60
CA PRO A 320 -10.16 28.72 7.86
C PRO A 320 -9.32 28.48 9.13
N GLU A 321 -8.31 27.63 9.05
CA GLU A 321 -7.41 27.27 10.15
C GLU A 321 -6.19 28.18 10.28
N SER A 322 -6.00 29.11 9.35
CA SER A 322 -4.86 30.03 9.34
C SER A 322 -4.93 31.02 10.50
N ASP A 323 -3.81 31.23 11.19
CA ASP A 323 -3.71 32.25 12.24
C ASP A 323 -3.91 33.67 11.70
N LEU A 324 -3.73 33.89 10.39
CA LEU A 324 -4.03 35.15 9.69
C LEU A 324 -5.52 35.54 9.74
N VAL A 325 -6.42 34.53 9.95
CA VAL A 325 -7.86 34.79 10.04
C VAL A 325 -8.15 35.73 11.22
N GLU A 326 -7.51 35.50 12.38
CA GLU A 326 -7.71 36.36 13.56
C GLU A 326 -7.28 37.78 13.33
N VAL A 327 -6.07 37.99 12.75
CA VAL A 327 -5.48 39.32 12.54
C VAL A 327 -6.09 40.08 11.36
N LEU A 328 -6.63 39.38 10.38
CA LEU A 328 -7.21 39.97 9.16
C LEU A 328 -8.75 40.02 9.18
N THR A 329 -9.40 39.60 10.26
CA THR A 329 -10.85 39.76 10.41
C THR A 329 -11.19 41.12 11.00
N ALA A 330 -11.85 41.95 10.21
CA ALA A 330 -12.31 43.29 10.69
C ALA A 330 -13.38 43.12 11.77
N PRO A 331 -13.47 43.99 12.79
CA PRO A 331 -14.44 43.88 13.88
C PRO A 331 -15.89 43.73 13.41
N ALA A 332 -16.25 44.42 12.32
CA ALA A 332 -17.58 44.37 11.73
C ALA A 332 -17.95 43.00 11.11
N GLN A 333 -16.96 42.19 10.75
CA GLN A 333 -17.14 40.85 10.14
C GLN A 333 -16.96 39.70 11.13
N LYS A 334 -16.54 39.98 12.35
CA LYS A 334 -16.20 38.95 13.37
C LYS A 334 -17.29 37.92 13.55
N ALA A 335 -18.55 38.34 13.72
CA ALA A 335 -19.66 37.41 13.94
C ALA A 335 -19.89 36.49 12.75
N ALA A 336 -19.86 37.01 11.52
CA ALA A 336 -20.04 36.23 10.30
C ALA A 336 -18.88 35.23 10.07
N VAL A 337 -17.65 35.67 10.38
CA VAL A 337 -16.46 34.80 10.30
C VAL A 337 -16.53 33.68 11.33
N ASP A 338 -16.86 33.98 12.58
CA ASP A 338 -16.99 32.98 13.66
C ASP A 338 -18.05 31.91 13.33
N GLU A 339 -19.20 32.33 12.77
CA GLU A 339 -20.26 31.40 12.31
C GLU A 339 -19.75 30.49 11.18
N TYR A 340 -19.05 31.03 10.20
CA TYR A 340 -18.49 30.29 9.10
C TYR A 340 -17.43 29.26 9.57
N LEU A 341 -16.52 29.67 10.45
CA LEU A 341 -15.50 28.79 11.02
C LEU A 341 -16.10 27.62 11.79
N ALA A 342 -17.17 27.86 12.57
CA ALA A 342 -17.88 26.81 13.29
C ALA A 342 -18.52 25.78 12.35
N ALA A 343 -19.03 26.22 11.19
CA ALA A 343 -19.60 25.33 10.18
C ALA A 343 -18.53 24.46 9.49
N VAL A 344 -17.40 25.07 9.10
CA VAL A 344 -16.29 24.38 8.40
C VAL A 344 -15.58 23.39 9.32
N LYS A 345 -15.47 23.68 10.62
CA LYS A 345 -14.82 22.83 11.61
C LYS A 345 -15.37 21.40 11.69
N LYS A 346 -16.63 21.21 11.24
CA LYS A 346 -17.30 19.91 11.20
C LYS A 346 -16.90 19.04 9.99
N LYS A 347 -16.14 19.58 9.03
CA LYS A 347 -15.71 18.90 7.81
C LYS A 347 -14.25 18.48 7.89
N THR A 348 -13.95 17.28 7.40
CA THR A 348 -12.57 16.81 7.24
C THR A 348 -11.92 17.44 6.01
N GLU A 349 -10.60 17.50 6.00
CA GLU A 349 -9.83 17.99 4.84
C GLU A 349 -10.13 17.19 3.57
N ARG A 350 -10.31 15.87 3.69
CA ARG A 350 -10.66 14.99 2.58
C ARG A 350 -12.02 15.32 1.98
N GLU A 351 -13.02 15.61 2.82
CA GLU A 351 -14.35 16.04 2.39
C GLU A 351 -14.29 17.38 1.68
N ARG A 352 -13.48 18.31 2.18
CA ARG A 352 -13.28 19.64 1.56
C ARG A 352 -12.64 19.53 0.18
N ILE A 353 -11.65 18.63 0.00
CA ILE A 353 -11.03 18.34 -1.30
C ILE A 353 -12.03 17.67 -2.27
N ALA A 354 -12.90 16.78 -1.77
CA ALA A 354 -13.87 16.07 -2.59
C ALA A 354 -15.07 16.93 -3.01
N GLN A 355 -15.46 17.92 -2.19
CA GLN A 355 -16.62 18.80 -2.43
C GLN A 355 -16.32 19.98 -3.35
N THR A 356 -15.73 19.74 -4.52
CA THR A 356 -15.43 20.79 -5.52
C THR A 356 -16.65 21.50 -6.11
N LYS A 357 -17.87 20.98 -5.89
CA LYS A 357 -19.12 21.52 -6.44
C LYS A 357 -19.83 22.54 -5.55
N THR A 358 -19.48 22.62 -4.27
CA THR A 358 -20.12 23.55 -3.32
C THR A 358 -19.15 24.64 -2.92
N VAL A 359 -19.37 25.84 -3.47
CA VAL A 359 -18.55 27.01 -3.14
C VAL A 359 -19.08 27.69 -1.90
N THR A 360 -18.27 27.85 -0.85
CA THR A 360 -18.61 28.61 0.36
C THR A 360 -17.49 29.57 0.74
N GLY A 361 -17.83 30.63 1.45
CA GLY A 361 -16.81 31.58 1.92
C GLY A 361 -17.45 32.77 2.65
N VAL A 362 -16.62 33.52 3.37
CA VAL A 362 -17.01 34.72 4.10
C VAL A 362 -15.96 35.83 3.88
N PHE A 363 -16.41 37.05 3.70
CA PHE A 363 -15.52 38.23 3.57
C PHE A 363 -14.93 38.60 4.93
N SER A 364 -13.61 38.77 4.99
CA SER A 364 -12.91 39.13 6.24
C SER A 364 -13.06 40.60 6.65
N GLY A 365 -13.43 41.49 5.73
CA GLY A 365 -13.43 42.93 5.92
C GLY A 365 -12.09 43.61 5.64
N SER A 366 -11.06 42.86 5.34
CA SER A 366 -9.69 43.33 5.07
C SER A 366 -9.34 43.24 3.58
N TYR A 367 -8.26 43.96 3.19
CA TYR A 367 -7.84 44.05 1.81
C TYR A 367 -6.32 43.84 1.70
N GLY A 368 -5.90 43.15 0.64
CA GLY A 368 -4.49 43.04 0.22
C GLY A 368 -4.18 44.01 -0.93
N VAL A 369 -2.90 44.28 -1.14
CA VAL A 369 -2.41 45.08 -2.29
C VAL A 369 -1.66 44.14 -3.22
N ASN A 370 -2.10 44.06 -4.47
CA ASN A 370 -1.42 43.28 -5.50
C ASN A 370 -0.05 43.90 -5.81
N PRO A 371 1.08 43.18 -5.57
CA PRO A 371 2.40 43.78 -5.75
C PRO A 371 2.77 44.10 -7.22
N MET A 372 2.02 43.51 -8.19
CA MET A 372 2.25 43.77 -9.62
C MET A 372 1.50 44.98 -10.16
N THR A 373 0.30 45.25 -9.66
CA THR A 373 -0.60 46.30 -10.17
C THR A 373 -0.79 47.46 -9.19
N GLY A 374 -0.59 47.24 -7.91
CA GLY A 374 -0.91 48.20 -6.84
C GLY A 374 -2.40 48.22 -6.46
N ASP A 375 -3.25 47.41 -7.07
CA ASP A 375 -4.68 47.37 -6.80
C ASP A 375 -5.01 46.76 -5.45
N ARG A 376 -6.01 47.29 -4.79
CA ARG A 376 -6.59 46.70 -3.57
C ARG A 376 -7.55 45.56 -3.94
N VAL A 377 -7.34 44.40 -3.33
CA VAL A 377 -8.15 43.19 -3.52
C VAL A 377 -8.72 42.73 -2.19
N PRO A 378 -9.99 42.27 -2.12
CA PRO A 378 -10.61 41.84 -0.88
C PRO A 378 -10.03 40.49 -0.43
N ILE A 379 -9.99 40.32 0.90
CA ILE A 379 -9.53 39.05 1.52
C ILE A 379 -10.73 38.28 2.01
N TRP A 380 -10.86 37.04 1.53
CA TRP A 380 -11.94 36.10 1.88
C TRP A 380 -11.38 34.94 2.71
N ILE A 381 -12.24 34.25 3.39
CA ILE A 381 -11.96 33.00 4.10
C ILE A 381 -12.81 31.91 3.46
N SER A 382 -12.20 30.81 3.02
CA SER A 382 -12.93 29.75 2.36
C SER A 382 -12.30 28.37 2.58
N GLU A 383 -13.16 27.36 2.72
CA GLU A 383 -12.79 25.98 2.95
C GLU A 383 -12.06 25.30 1.79
N TYR A 384 -12.06 25.86 0.56
CA TYR A 384 -11.30 25.27 -0.54
C TYR A 384 -9.79 25.54 -0.46
N VAL A 385 -9.37 26.44 0.43
CA VAL A 385 -7.95 26.67 0.76
C VAL A 385 -7.58 25.88 1.99
N LEU A 386 -6.46 25.17 1.92
CA LEU A 386 -5.98 24.31 3.00
C LEU A 386 -4.78 24.92 3.70
N ALA A 387 -4.80 25.01 5.03
CA ALA A 387 -3.72 25.61 5.80
C ALA A 387 -2.38 24.87 5.67
N GLY A 388 -2.42 23.59 5.43
CA GLY A 388 -1.21 22.76 5.31
C GLY A 388 -0.62 22.70 3.90
N TYR A 389 -1.19 23.40 2.92
CA TYR A 389 -0.62 23.50 1.58
C TYR A 389 -0.18 24.93 1.28
N GLY A 390 1.12 25.12 1.06
CA GLY A 390 1.70 26.46 0.90
C GLY A 390 1.75 27.22 2.22
N THR A 391 1.27 28.45 2.21
CA THR A 391 1.30 29.40 3.34
C THR A 391 -0.06 29.51 4.07
N GLY A 392 -1.05 28.72 3.68
CA GLY A 392 -2.44 28.88 4.18
C GLY A 392 -3.18 30.11 3.64
N ALA A 393 -2.57 30.80 2.70
CA ALA A 393 -3.14 31.93 1.96
C ALA A 393 -2.88 31.77 0.46
N ILE A 394 -3.83 32.14 -0.37
CA ILE A 394 -3.67 32.15 -1.83
C ILE A 394 -4.02 33.49 -2.44
N MET A 395 -3.36 33.80 -3.53
CA MET A 395 -3.85 34.77 -4.50
C MET A 395 -4.86 34.08 -5.41
N ALA A 396 -5.99 34.67 -5.69
CA ALA A 396 -7.02 34.12 -6.54
C ALA A 396 -7.05 34.77 -7.93
N VAL A 397 -6.99 33.90 -8.95
CA VAL A 397 -6.98 34.34 -10.37
C VAL A 397 -8.12 33.64 -11.10
N PRO A 398 -9.35 34.14 -11.01
CA PRO A 398 -10.55 33.45 -11.48
C PRO A 398 -10.58 33.21 -12.99
N ALA A 399 -9.85 33.97 -13.79
CA ALA A 399 -9.77 33.69 -15.23
C ALA A 399 -8.99 32.41 -15.58
N HIS A 400 -8.10 31.92 -14.68
CA HIS A 400 -7.14 30.87 -14.97
C HIS A 400 -7.03 29.77 -13.88
N ASP A 401 -8.01 29.71 -12.97
CA ASP A 401 -8.21 28.62 -12.01
C ASP A 401 -9.72 28.39 -11.81
N SER A 402 -10.16 27.16 -12.04
CA SER A 402 -11.58 26.79 -12.02
C SER A 402 -12.25 26.93 -10.65
N ARG A 403 -11.50 26.78 -9.56
CA ARG A 403 -12.03 26.95 -8.18
C ARG A 403 -12.21 28.46 -7.90
N ASP A 404 -11.22 29.27 -8.25
CA ASP A 404 -11.28 30.71 -8.12
C ASP A 404 -12.39 31.29 -8.99
N TYR A 405 -12.59 30.73 -10.19
CA TYR A 405 -13.66 31.09 -11.11
C TYR A 405 -15.05 30.85 -10.48
N ALA A 406 -15.29 29.66 -9.95
CA ALA A 406 -16.54 29.30 -9.30
C ALA A 406 -16.81 30.22 -8.09
N PHE A 407 -15.77 30.54 -7.33
CA PHE A 407 -15.87 31.49 -6.21
C PHE A 407 -16.22 32.88 -6.66
N ALA A 408 -15.50 33.39 -7.66
CA ALA A 408 -15.73 34.74 -8.21
C ALA A 408 -17.15 34.90 -8.80
N LYS A 409 -17.66 33.87 -9.51
CA LYS A 409 -19.04 33.89 -10.03
C LYS A 409 -20.06 33.93 -8.89
N LYS A 410 -19.86 33.14 -7.83
CA LYS A 410 -20.80 33.11 -6.68
C LYS A 410 -20.86 34.43 -5.93
N PHE A 411 -19.72 35.06 -5.69
CA PHE A 411 -19.60 36.27 -4.90
C PHE A 411 -19.52 37.56 -5.75
N ASN A 412 -19.74 37.42 -7.06
CA ASN A 412 -19.75 38.54 -8.03
C ASN A 412 -18.45 39.36 -8.00
N LEU A 413 -17.30 38.63 -7.98
CA LEU A 413 -15.98 39.24 -8.00
C LEU A 413 -15.46 39.41 -9.43
N PRO A 414 -14.56 40.38 -9.72
CA PRO A 414 -14.01 40.58 -11.06
C PRO A 414 -13.23 39.37 -11.60
N ILE A 415 -13.33 39.14 -12.91
CA ILE A 415 -12.61 38.10 -13.65
C ILE A 415 -11.82 38.81 -14.78
N ILE A 416 -10.50 38.76 -14.72
CA ILE A 416 -9.61 39.46 -15.67
C ILE A 416 -8.87 38.41 -16.50
N PRO A 417 -9.17 38.26 -17.81
CA PRO A 417 -8.46 37.33 -18.69
C PRO A 417 -7.04 37.86 -18.98
N LEU A 418 -6.05 36.91 -18.94
CA LEU A 418 -4.63 37.19 -19.13
C LEU A 418 -4.02 36.53 -20.35
N ILE A 419 -4.80 35.76 -21.10
CA ILE A 419 -4.33 35.00 -22.27
C ILE A 419 -5.17 35.45 -23.49
N GLU A 420 -4.47 35.83 -24.57
CA GLU A 420 -5.11 36.30 -25.81
C GLU A 420 -6.08 35.23 -26.38
N GLY A 421 -7.29 35.70 -26.70
CA GLY A 421 -8.30 34.86 -27.34
C GLY A 421 -9.00 33.85 -26.43
N CYS A 422 -8.71 33.78 -25.12
CA CYS A 422 -9.46 32.94 -24.21
C CYS A 422 -10.85 33.54 -23.92
N ASP A 423 -11.86 32.66 -23.91
CA ASP A 423 -13.23 33.01 -23.48
C ASP A 423 -13.43 32.55 -22.04
N VAL A 424 -13.63 33.47 -21.13
CA VAL A 424 -13.85 33.24 -19.71
C VAL A 424 -15.27 33.61 -19.28
N SER A 425 -16.23 33.64 -20.21
CA SER A 425 -17.62 34.02 -19.92
C SER A 425 -18.36 32.92 -19.14
N GLU A 426 -18.13 31.67 -19.49
CA GLU A 426 -18.82 30.50 -18.89
C GLU A 426 -17.93 29.64 -18.00
N GLU A 427 -16.61 29.56 -18.28
CA GLU A 427 -15.64 28.81 -17.52
C GLU A 427 -14.25 29.46 -17.50
N SER A 428 -13.35 29.03 -16.61
CA SER A 428 -11.96 29.48 -16.58
C SER A 428 -11.14 28.85 -17.70
N PHE A 429 -10.06 29.50 -18.08
CA PHE A 429 -9.05 28.97 -19.01
C PHE A 429 -7.81 28.53 -18.20
N ASP A 430 -7.79 27.28 -17.75
CA ASP A 430 -6.76 26.75 -16.86
C ASP A 430 -5.49 26.29 -17.61
N ALA A 431 -5.54 26.19 -18.94
CA ALA A 431 -4.41 25.73 -19.76
C ALA A 431 -3.20 26.68 -19.62
N LYS A 432 -2.00 26.09 -19.57
CA LYS A 432 -0.71 26.81 -19.49
C LYS A 432 -0.15 27.06 -20.91
N GLU A 433 -0.95 27.67 -21.77
CA GLU A 433 -0.62 27.89 -23.17
C GLU A 433 -1.25 29.16 -23.70
N GLY A 434 -0.69 29.74 -24.76
CA GLY A 434 -1.12 30.96 -25.37
C GLY A 434 -0.23 32.15 -25.01
N LYS A 435 -0.56 33.34 -25.53
CA LYS A 435 0.18 34.56 -25.32
C LYS A 435 -0.44 35.44 -24.23
N MET A 436 0.40 36.02 -23.40
CA MET A 436 -0.03 36.88 -22.31
C MET A 436 -0.59 38.22 -22.83
N MET A 437 -1.67 38.67 -22.18
CA MET A 437 -2.24 40.03 -22.30
C MET A 437 -2.61 40.57 -20.93
N ASN A 438 -2.90 41.84 -20.78
CA ASN A 438 -3.24 42.52 -19.50
C ASN A 438 -2.21 42.26 -18.38
N SER A 439 -0.95 41.95 -18.73
CA SER A 439 0.08 41.47 -17.83
C SER A 439 1.38 42.31 -17.88
N GLY A 440 1.28 43.58 -18.19
CA GLY A 440 2.41 44.54 -18.17
C GLY A 440 3.59 44.07 -19.03
N PHE A 441 4.76 43.84 -18.41
CA PHE A 441 5.98 43.42 -19.11
C PHE A 441 5.90 42.00 -19.68
N LEU A 442 4.94 41.19 -19.31
CA LEU A 442 4.72 39.80 -19.81
C LEU A 442 3.90 39.79 -21.11
N ASN A 443 3.26 40.91 -21.50
CA ASN A 443 2.39 40.95 -22.69
C ASN A 443 3.12 40.46 -23.94
N GLY A 444 2.45 39.56 -24.68
CA GLY A 444 2.99 38.98 -25.91
C GLY A 444 3.94 37.77 -25.71
N MET A 445 4.37 37.50 -24.48
CA MET A 445 5.15 36.29 -24.18
C MET A 445 4.25 35.05 -24.19
N ASP A 446 4.79 33.91 -24.59
CA ASP A 446 4.15 32.63 -24.35
C ASP A 446 4.12 32.34 -22.85
N VAL A 447 3.05 31.67 -22.35
CA VAL A 447 2.91 31.33 -20.93
C VAL A 447 4.14 30.58 -20.38
N LYS A 448 4.73 29.67 -21.16
CA LYS A 448 5.95 28.92 -20.78
C LYS A 448 7.17 29.82 -20.52
N GLU A 449 7.26 30.96 -21.23
CA GLU A 449 8.31 31.96 -21.07
C GLU A 449 7.93 32.97 -19.97
N ALA A 450 6.65 33.29 -19.85
CA ALA A 450 6.13 34.26 -18.88
C ALA A 450 6.28 33.78 -17.43
N ILE A 451 6.11 32.48 -17.15
CA ILE A 451 6.26 31.93 -15.80
C ILE A 451 7.67 32.19 -15.21
N PRO A 452 8.78 31.76 -15.84
CA PRO A 452 10.11 32.07 -15.33
C PRO A 452 10.43 33.55 -15.31
N ALA A 453 9.97 34.36 -16.30
CA ALA A 453 10.17 35.79 -16.33
C ALA A 453 9.47 36.50 -15.16
N ALA A 454 8.26 36.09 -14.80
CA ALA A 454 7.54 36.61 -13.64
C ALA A 454 8.24 36.26 -12.32
N ILE A 455 8.76 35.04 -12.19
CA ILE A 455 9.50 34.60 -10.98
C ILE A 455 10.78 35.45 -10.84
N GLU A 456 11.53 35.68 -11.95
CA GLU A 456 12.72 36.52 -11.94
C GLU A 456 12.38 37.97 -11.55
N TYR A 457 11.25 38.49 -12.05
CA TYR A 457 10.77 39.82 -11.67
C TYR A 457 10.46 39.90 -10.17
N VAL A 458 9.78 38.90 -9.61
CA VAL A 458 9.45 38.83 -8.18
C VAL A 458 10.72 38.84 -7.32
N GLU A 459 11.76 38.08 -7.70
CA GLU A 459 13.06 38.06 -7.01
C GLU A 459 13.78 39.41 -7.12
N LYS A 460 13.89 39.95 -8.32
CA LYS A 460 14.64 41.18 -8.58
C LYS A 460 14.04 42.41 -7.87
N HIS A 461 12.72 42.43 -7.65
CA HIS A 461 12.02 43.58 -7.01
C HIS A 461 11.77 43.33 -5.52
N GLY A 462 12.29 42.27 -4.94
CA GLY A 462 12.13 41.96 -3.51
C GLY A 462 10.67 41.65 -3.11
N ILE A 463 9.83 41.28 -4.07
CA ILE A 463 8.44 40.87 -3.81
C ILE A 463 8.39 39.46 -3.15
N GLY A 464 9.36 38.61 -3.48
CA GLY A 464 9.46 37.25 -2.99
C GLY A 464 10.66 36.53 -3.56
N HIS A 465 10.60 35.20 -3.60
CA HIS A 465 11.70 34.38 -4.10
C HIS A 465 11.18 33.05 -4.71
N ARG A 466 11.99 32.46 -5.59
CA ARG A 466 11.74 31.14 -6.16
C ARG A 466 11.69 30.08 -5.06
N LYS A 467 10.75 29.18 -5.14
CA LYS A 467 10.61 28.09 -4.15
C LYS A 467 10.11 26.81 -4.79
N VAL A 468 10.69 25.71 -4.35
CA VAL A 468 10.14 24.37 -4.58
C VAL A 468 9.31 24.01 -3.36
N ASN A 469 8.07 23.69 -3.58
CA ASN A 469 7.15 23.27 -2.53
C ASN A 469 6.72 21.81 -2.74
N TYR A 470 6.38 21.14 -1.67
CA TYR A 470 5.90 19.77 -1.68
C TYR A 470 4.55 19.69 -0.97
N ARG A 471 3.66 18.83 -1.47
CA ARG A 471 2.39 18.55 -0.81
C ARG A 471 2.58 17.66 0.41
N LEU A 472 3.63 16.81 0.39
CA LEU A 472 3.97 15.92 1.50
C LEU A 472 4.15 16.75 2.79
N ARG A 473 3.46 16.34 3.83
CA ARG A 473 3.51 16.95 5.17
C ARG A 473 4.30 16.09 6.12
N ASP A 474 4.72 16.70 7.22
CA ASP A 474 5.30 15.96 8.33
C ASP A 474 4.28 15.00 8.93
N ALA A 475 4.76 13.84 9.34
CA ALA A 475 3.91 12.80 9.87
C ALA A 475 3.52 13.11 11.32
N ILE A 476 2.23 13.13 11.62
CA ILE A 476 1.74 13.15 13.01
C ILE A 476 2.08 11.82 13.65
N PHE A 477 2.93 11.85 14.65
CA PHE A 477 3.59 10.68 15.21
C PHE A 477 3.17 10.33 16.64
N SER A 478 2.16 10.97 17.20
CA SER A 478 1.62 10.60 18.51
C SER A 478 0.15 10.25 18.46
N ARG A 479 -0.25 9.33 19.35
CA ARG A 479 -1.61 8.86 19.54
C ARG A 479 -1.97 8.87 21.02
N GLN A 480 -3.21 9.21 21.31
CA GLN A 480 -3.79 9.20 22.67
C GLN A 480 -4.30 7.78 22.97
N ARG A 481 -3.39 6.81 22.95
CA ARG A 481 -3.66 5.38 23.09
C ARG A 481 -2.76 4.77 24.15
N TYR A 482 -3.19 3.66 24.76
CA TYR A 482 -2.36 2.80 25.61
C TYR A 482 -1.58 1.79 24.75
N TRP A 483 -2.26 1.09 23.82
CA TRP A 483 -1.68 0.00 23.04
C TRP A 483 -0.89 0.51 21.84
N GLY A 484 0.32 0.93 22.12
CA GLY A 484 1.31 1.47 21.18
C GLY A 484 2.67 1.61 21.86
N GLU A 485 3.72 1.84 21.10
CA GLU A 485 5.06 2.05 21.62
C GLU A 485 5.12 3.32 22.47
N PRO A 486 5.53 3.24 23.75
CA PRO A 486 5.71 4.44 24.57
C PRO A 486 6.90 5.27 24.10
N PHE A 487 6.75 6.59 24.17
CA PHE A 487 7.86 7.51 23.88
C PHE A 487 8.89 7.49 25.01
N PRO A 488 10.17 7.27 24.70
CA PRO A 488 11.24 7.29 25.71
C PRO A 488 11.67 8.73 26.03
N ILE A 489 10.70 9.57 26.39
CA ILE A 489 10.88 10.99 26.74
C ILE A 489 10.25 11.27 28.10
N TYR A 490 10.98 11.95 28.95
CA TYR A 490 10.47 12.53 30.19
C TYR A 490 10.64 14.06 30.21
N TYR A 491 9.88 14.74 31.06
CA TYR A 491 9.85 16.20 31.09
C TYR A 491 10.55 16.74 32.36
N LYS A 492 11.85 17.00 32.24
CA LYS A 492 12.65 17.61 33.36
C LYS A 492 12.46 19.14 33.34
N ASN A 493 11.82 19.68 34.36
CA ASN A 493 11.47 21.09 34.40
C ASN A 493 10.70 21.56 33.17
N GLY A 494 9.85 20.71 32.58
CA GLY A 494 9.10 20.98 31.34
C GLY A 494 9.92 20.90 30.05
N ILE A 495 11.18 20.42 30.12
CA ILE A 495 12.05 20.21 28.96
C ILE A 495 11.97 18.74 28.54
N PRO A 496 11.57 18.43 27.29
CA PRO A 496 11.61 17.08 26.78
C PRO A 496 13.04 16.53 26.80
N THR A 497 13.24 15.45 27.53
CA THR A 497 14.56 14.86 27.79
C THR A 497 14.54 13.38 27.44
N PRO A 498 15.50 12.87 26.65
CA PRO A 498 15.59 11.45 26.29
C PRO A 498 15.86 10.55 27.52
N VAL A 499 15.14 9.44 27.60
CA VAL A 499 15.53 8.31 28.46
C VAL A 499 16.84 7.71 27.91
N PRO A 500 17.86 7.44 28.73
CA PRO A 500 19.11 6.86 28.26
C PRO A 500 18.91 5.51 27.56
N PHE A 501 19.70 5.24 26.52
CA PHE A 501 19.61 4.01 25.72
C PHE A 501 19.69 2.73 26.58
N GLU A 502 20.54 2.73 27.60
CA GLU A 502 20.75 1.59 28.49
C GLU A 502 19.50 1.26 29.33
N LYS A 503 18.53 2.15 29.38
CA LYS A 503 17.25 1.98 30.06
C LYS A 503 16.11 1.54 29.15
N LEU A 504 16.39 1.42 27.84
CA LEU A 504 15.42 0.88 26.89
C LEU A 504 15.39 -0.66 26.93
N PRO A 505 14.25 -1.29 26.70
CA PRO A 505 12.96 -0.68 26.34
C PRO A 505 12.26 -0.04 27.54
N LEU A 506 11.64 1.13 27.34
CA LEU A 506 10.66 1.68 28.24
C LEU A 506 9.33 0.92 28.00
N THR A 507 8.92 0.09 28.95
CA THR A 507 7.74 -0.78 28.78
C THR A 507 6.45 -0.11 29.23
N LEU A 508 5.31 -0.53 28.64
CA LEU A 508 4.00 -0.07 29.06
C LEU A 508 3.71 -0.45 30.52
N PRO A 509 3.14 0.47 31.32
CA PRO A 509 2.75 0.18 32.69
C PRO A 509 1.39 -0.53 32.73
N GLU A 510 1.13 -1.26 33.82
CA GLU A 510 -0.23 -1.73 34.11
C GLU A 510 -1.14 -0.55 34.45
N ILE A 511 -2.33 -0.52 33.84
CA ILE A 511 -3.37 0.48 34.10
C ILE A 511 -4.73 -0.20 34.32
N SER A 512 -5.59 0.47 35.08
CA SER A 512 -6.90 -0.07 35.45
C SER A 512 -7.96 0.03 34.34
N GLU A 513 -7.81 1.01 33.44
CA GLU A 513 -8.75 1.28 32.34
C GLU A 513 -7.97 1.75 31.10
N PHE A 514 -8.40 1.30 29.92
CA PHE A 514 -7.78 1.61 28.64
C PHE A 514 -8.42 2.80 27.91
N LYS A 515 -9.45 3.44 28.49
CA LYS A 515 -10.02 4.68 27.92
C LYS A 515 -9.25 5.92 28.39
N PRO A 516 -9.35 7.03 27.64
CA PRO A 516 -8.87 8.34 28.10
C PRO A 516 -9.39 8.69 29.49
N THR A 517 -8.68 9.60 30.17
CA THR A 517 -9.14 10.14 31.45
C THR A 517 -10.39 11.00 31.29
N GLU A 518 -11.06 11.33 32.39
CA GLU A 518 -12.23 12.22 32.37
C GLU A 518 -11.92 13.62 31.80
N ASN A 519 -10.66 14.05 31.89
CA ASN A 519 -10.16 15.31 31.34
C ASN A 519 -9.72 15.20 29.88
N GLY A 520 -9.88 14.02 29.24
CA GLY A 520 -9.46 13.77 27.86
C GLY A 520 -7.96 13.53 27.68
N GLU A 521 -7.20 13.29 28.73
CA GLU A 521 -5.80 12.89 28.66
C GLU A 521 -5.65 11.45 28.18
N PRO A 522 -4.51 11.09 27.56
CA PRO A 522 -4.26 9.71 27.12
C PRO A 522 -4.38 8.68 28.28
N PRO A 523 -4.70 7.40 27.96
CA PRO A 523 -4.84 6.36 28.99
C PRO A 523 -3.61 6.18 29.89
N LEU A 524 -2.39 6.42 29.40
CA LEU A 524 -1.15 6.35 30.22
C LEU A 524 -1.11 7.37 31.37
N ALA A 525 -1.87 8.46 31.29
CA ALA A 525 -2.00 9.41 32.40
C ALA A 525 -2.70 8.80 33.64
N ARG A 526 -3.34 7.62 33.50
CA ARG A 526 -3.93 6.86 34.62
C ARG A 526 -2.88 6.12 35.44
N ALA A 527 -1.67 5.91 34.90
CA ALA A 527 -0.58 5.25 35.62
C ALA A 527 0.07 6.24 36.60
N LYS A 528 -0.13 6.02 37.91
CA LYS A 528 0.35 6.94 38.97
C LYS A 528 1.87 7.06 39.03
N ASP A 529 2.61 6.01 38.67
CA ASP A 529 4.07 5.93 38.73
C ASP A 529 4.73 6.02 37.37
N TRP A 530 4.03 6.63 36.36
CA TRP A 530 4.57 6.81 35.02
C TRP A 530 5.59 7.97 35.00
N THR A 531 6.76 7.70 35.57
CA THR A 531 7.85 8.66 35.74
C THR A 531 9.21 8.03 35.52
N TYR A 532 10.18 8.85 35.14
CA TYR A 532 11.59 8.50 35.07
C TYR A 532 12.38 9.46 36.00
N GLU A 533 13.11 8.91 36.96
CA GLU A 533 13.83 9.69 37.98
C GLU A 533 12.96 10.75 38.71
N GLY A 534 11.67 10.44 38.88
CA GLY A 534 10.70 11.33 39.50
C GLY A 534 10.11 12.39 38.58
N TRP A 535 10.51 12.44 37.29
CA TRP A 535 9.96 13.33 36.29
C TRP A 535 8.89 12.61 35.43
N PRO A 536 7.82 13.32 35.04
CA PRO A 536 6.74 12.70 34.27
C PRO A 536 7.22 12.26 32.89
N LEU A 537 6.86 11.06 32.47
CA LEU A 537 7.04 10.54 31.12
C LEU A 537 5.94 11.03 30.17
N GLU A 538 6.22 11.01 28.88
CA GLU A 538 5.23 11.26 27.83
C GLU A 538 4.06 10.28 27.97
N THR A 539 2.83 10.77 27.83
CA THR A 539 1.61 9.97 28.02
C THR A 539 0.97 9.53 26.71
N SER A 540 1.35 10.09 25.55
CA SER A 540 0.96 9.59 24.25
C SER A 540 1.84 8.39 23.85
N THR A 541 1.38 7.62 22.85
CA THR A 541 2.13 6.51 22.26
C THR A 541 2.39 6.77 20.77
N MET A 542 3.33 6.04 20.19
CA MET A 542 3.62 6.11 18.77
C MET A 542 2.49 5.46 17.95
N PRO A 543 2.29 5.87 16.69
CA PRO A 543 1.30 5.24 15.81
C PRO A 543 1.73 3.83 15.40
N GLY A 544 0.77 3.00 14.96
CA GLY A 544 1.06 1.62 14.54
C GLY A 544 2.11 1.51 13.45
N PHE A 545 2.22 2.51 12.56
CA PHE A 545 3.25 2.49 11.51
C PHE A 545 4.69 2.71 12.02
N ALA A 546 4.89 3.06 13.28
CA ALA A 546 6.24 3.23 13.83
C ALA A 546 7.05 1.93 13.81
N GLY A 547 6.46 0.85 14.32
CA GLY A 547 7.09 -0.47 14.33
C GLY A 547 7.28 -1.06 12.95
N SER A 548 6.32 -0.87 12.04
CA SER A 548 6.40 -1.41 10.69
C SER A 548 7.36 -0.66 9.76
N SER A 549 7.86 0.52 10.16
CA SER A 549 8.73 1.32 9.28
C SER A 549 10.13 0.75 9.08
N ALA A 550 10.65 -0.06 10.01
CA ALA A 550 12.01 -0.63 9.95
C ALA A 550 12.07 -2.14 10.27
N TYR A 551 10.94 -2.85 10.28
CA TYR A 551 10.88 -4.26 10.66
C TYR A 551 11.71 -5.16 9.75
N TYR A 552 11.85 -4.83 8.47
CA TYR A 552 12.68 -5.55 7.50
C TYR A 552 14.16 -5.60 7.91
N LEU A 553 14.68 -4.58 8.55
CA LEU A 553 16.04 -4.56 9.09
C LEU A 553 16.16 -5.52 10.29
N ARG A 554 15.17 -5.52 11.16
CA ARG A 554 15.19 -6.36 12.36
C ARG A 554 15.12 -7.84 12.05
N TYR A 555 14.43 -8.24 10.98
CA TYR A 555 14.42 -9.63 10.51
C TYR A 555 15.81 -10.15 10.11
N MET A 556 16.70 -9.26 9.67
CA MET A 556 18.06 -9.66 9.32
C MET A 556 18.84 -10.14 10.54
N ASP A 557 18.58 -9.55 11.72
CA ASP A 557 19.33 -9.79 12.96
C ASP A 557 18.43 -9.66 14.21
N PRO A 558 17.39 -10.52 14.32
CA PRO A 558 16.29 -10.30 15.27
C PRO A 558 16.68 -10.48 16.76
N HIS A 559 17.78 -11.17 17.02
CA HIS A 559 18.23 -11.49 18.38
C HIS A 559 19.38 -10.59 18.88
N ASN A 560 19.80 -9.61 18.09
CA ASN A 560 20.87 -8.70 18.49
C ASN A 560 20.37 -7.74 19.58
N SER A 561 21.01 -7.75 20.74
CA SER A 561 20.66 -6.87 21.85
C SER A 561 21.37 -5.51 21.82
N GLU A 562 22.43 -5.39 21.03
CA GLU A 562 23.34 -4.24 21.01
C GLU A 562 23.08 -3.27 19.85
N ALA A 563 22.53 -3.77 18.75
CA ALA A 563 22.23 -2.99 17.55
C ALA A 563 20.89 -3.43 16.93
N LEU A 564 20.25 -2.53 16.18
CA LEU A 564 19.08 -2.85 15.36
C LEU A 564 19.43 -4.00 14.39
N VAL A 565 20.58 -3.90 13.76
CA VAL A 565 21.18 -4.90 12.87
C VAL A 565 22.71 -4.74 12.93
N ASP A 566 23.45 -5.85 12.96
CA ASP A 566 24.90 -5.83 12.85
C ASP A 566 25.31 -5.34 11.45
N ARG A 567 26.34 -4.52 11.35
CA ARG A 567 26.78 -3.91 10.10
C ARG A 567 27.15 -4.94 9.02
N LYS A 568 27.80 -6.04 9.39
CA LYS A 568 28.20 -7.09 8.43
C LYS A 568 26.99 -7.88 7.95
N ILE A 569 26.01 -8.08 8.82
CA ILE A 569 24.75 -8.73 8.47
C ILE A 569 23.94 -7.84 7.51
N ASP A 570 23.87 -6.54 7.80
CA ASP A 570 23.27 -5.54 6.91
C ASP A 570 23.97 -5.50 5.54
N GLU A 571 25.29 -5.49 5.50
CA GLU A 571 26.06 -5.50 4.24
C GLU A 571 25.90 -6.79 3.43
N TYR A 572 25.57 -7.92 4.06
CA TYR A 572 25.24 -9.16 3.35
C TYR A 572 23.82 -9.16 2.80
N TRP A 573 22.80 -8.86 3.64
CA TRP A 573 21.39 -8.88 3.23
C TRP A 573 20.96 -7.63 2.45
N ARG A 574 21.55 -6.48 2.73
CA ARG A 574 21.31 -5.19 2.07
C ARG A 574 19.82 -4.80 2.07
N ASP A 575 19.31 -4.47 0.90
CA ASP A 575 17.87 -4.21 0.67
C ASP A 575 17.09 -5.52 0.50
N VAL A 576 15.78 -5.43 0.66
CA VAL A 576 14.86 -6.53 0.34
C VAL A 576 14.81 -6.71 -1.18
N ASP A 577 15.13 -7.91 -1.68
CA ASP A 577 15.16 -8.18 -3.11
C ASP A 577 13.75 -8.23 -3.72
N LEU A 578 12.79 -8.83 -3.01
CA LEU A 578 11.39 -8.91 -3.41
C LEU A 578 10.48 -8.64 -2.23
N TYR A 579 9.61 -7.66 -2.37
CA TYR A 579 8.60 -7.30 -1.40
C TYR A 579 7.19 -7.46 -2.00
N ILE A 580 6.33 -8.25 -1.35
CA ILE A 580 4.96 -8.51 -1.80
C ILE A 580 3.96 -7.98 -0.77
N GLY A 581 2.98 -7.20 -1.23
CA GLY A 581 1.96 -6.62 -0.37
C GLY A 581 0.93 -5.77 -1.09
N GLY A 582 -0.07 -5.27 -0.34
CA GLY A 582 -1.19 -4.52 -0.87
C GLY A 582 -0.85 -3.11 -1.34
N THR A 583 -1.56 -2.61 -2.35
CA THR A 583 -1.41 -1.25 -2.88
C THR A 583 -1.89 -0.16 -1.93
N GLU A 584 -2.70 -0.49 -0.94
CA GLU A 584 -3.21 0.42 0.09
C GLU A 584 -2.10 1.05 0.94
N HIS A 585 -0.91 0.44 0.94
CA HIS A 585 0.26 0.90 1.68
C HIS A 585 1.15 1.88 0.89
N ALA A 586 0.79 2.21 -0.36
CA ALA A 586 1.60 3.01 -1.28
C ALA A 586 2.00 4.39 -0.72
N THR A 587 1.08 5.09 -0.07
CA THR A 587 1.26 6.47 0.43
C THR A 587 1.43 6.55 1.96
N GLY A 588 1.38 5.42 2.65
CA GLY A 588 1.61 5.30 4.08
C GLY A 588 2.90 4.56 4.38
N HIS A 589 2.79 3.26 4.74
CA HIS A 589 3.89 2.39 5.14
C HIS A 589 5.12 2.49 4.21
N LEU A 590 4.95 2.44 2.89
CA LEU A 590 6.08 2.47 1.95
C LEU A 590 6.84 3.79 1.98
N ILE A 591 6.16 4.93 2.12
CA ILE A 591 6.83 6.24 2.26
C ILE A 591 7.57 6.31 3.59
N TYR A 592 6.96 5.86 4.69
CA TYR A 592 7.59 5.88 6.01
C TYR A 592 8.79 4.94 6.09
N SER A 593 8.73 3.75 5.52
CA SER A 593 9.88 2.83 5.45
C SER A 593 11.03 3.43 4.65
N ARG A 594 10.76 4.06 3.51
CA ARG A 594 11.77 4.73 2.69
C ARG A 594 12.38 5.94 3.41
N PHE A 595 11.57 6.72 4.12
CA PHE A 595 12.06 7.80 4.98
C PHE A 595 12.97 7.28 6.09
N TRP A 596 12.54 6.25 6.81
CA TRP A 596 13.28 5.64 7.92
C TRP A 596 14.63 5.10 7.47
N ASP A 597 14.65 4.42 6.34
CA ASP A 597 15.86 3.86 5.76
C ASP A 597 16.86 4.94 5.36
N LYS A 598 16.41 5.99 4.67
CA LYS A 598 17.24 7.16 4.31
C LYS A 598 17.82 7.85 5.54
N PHE A 599 17.02 7.99 6.59
CA PHE A 599 17.47 8.57 7.86
C PHE A 599 18.58 7.72 8.50
N LEU A 600 18.38 6.41 8.60
CA LEU A 600 19.39 5.50 9.16
C LEU A 600 20.65 5.43 8.28
N TYR A 601 20.50 5.50 6.97
CA TYR A 601 21.59 5.59 6.02
C TYR A 601 22.43 6.86 6.24
N ASP A 602 21.81 8.01 6.40
CA ASP A 602 22.48 9.29 6.66
C ASP A 602 23.39 9.23 7.89
N LEU A 603 22.97 8.51 8.93
CA LEU A 603 23.72 8.32 10.16
C LEU A 603 24.70 7.12 10.10
N GLY A 604 24.75 6.39 8.99
CA GLY A 604 25.68 5.28 8.77
C GLY A 604 25.29 3.95 9.42
N TYR A 605 24.03 3.79 9.84
CA TYR A 605 23.55 2.55 10.47
C TYR A 605 23.21 1.45 9.46
N VAL A 606 22.84 1.80 8.24
CA VAL A 606 22.51 0.86 7.16
C VAL A 606 23.31 1.19 5.90
N CYS A 607 23.48 0.21 5.00
CA CYS A 607 24.32 0.35 3.81
C CYS A 607 23.56 0.78 2.55
N GLU A 608 22.24 0.70 2.55
CA GLU A 608 21.37 1.14 1.46
C GLU A 608 20.46 2.28 1.92
N ASP A 609 20.03 3.14 0.99
CA ASP A 609 19.10 4.24 1.26
C ASP A 609 17.69 4.01 0.69
N GLU A 610 17.45 2.84 0.11
CA GLU A 610 16.14 2.33 -0.30
C GLU A 610 15.94 0.91 0.26
N PRO A 611 14.83 0.66 0.98
CA PRO A 611 14.65 -0.60 1.69
C PRO A 611 14.23 -1.76 0.79
N PHE A 612 13.53 -1.50 -0.32
CA PHE A 612 12.87 -2.50 -1.14
C PHE A 612 13.22 -2.32 -2.61
N ARG A 613 13.98 -3.28 -3.19
CA ARG A 613 14.43 -3.21 -4.57
C ARG A 613 13.28 -3.40 -5.54
N LYS A 614 12.57 -4.54 -5.43
CA LYS A 614 11.41 -4.87 -6.25
C LYS A 614 10.17 -5.00 -5.39
N LEU A 615 9.09 -4.40 -5.84
CA LEU A 615 7.80 -4.51 -5.17
C LEU A 615 6.74 -5.00 -6.14
N VAL A 616 6.00 -6.03 -5.71
CA VAL A 616 4.88 -6.60 -6.45
C VAL A 616 3.62 -6.47 -5.60
N ASN A 617 2.60 -5.84 -6.15
CA ASN A 617 1.31 -5.75 -5.51
C ASN A 617 0.41 -6.88 -6.01
N GLN A 618 -0.04 -7.75 -5.10
CA GLN A 618 -1.08 -8.71 -5.42
C GLN A 618 -2.44 -8.01 -5.50
N GLY A 619 -3.32 -8.53 -6.37
CA GLY A 619 -4.72 -8.16 -6.38
C GLY A 619 -5.47 -8.69 -5.15
N MET A 620 -6.76 -8.37 -5.05
CA MET A 620 -7.60 -8.88 -3.97
C MET A 620 -8.41 -10.09 -4.43
N ILE A 621 -8.53 -11.10 -3.57
CA ILE A 621 -9.59 -12.10 -3.71
C ILE A 621 -10.86 -11.48 -3.15
N GLN A 622 -11.87 -11.38 -4.01
CA GLN A 622 -13.17 -10.81 -3.69
C GLN A 622 -14.13 -11.90 -3.23
N GLY A 623 -15.04 -11.54 -2.32
CA GLY A 623 -16.10 -12.43 -1.87
C GLY A 623 -17.37 -12.25 -2.69
N ARG A 624 -18.16 -13.30 -2.76
CA ARG A 624 -19.53 -13.22 -3.23
C ARG A 624 -20.43 -12.91 -2.05
N SER A 625 -20.95 -11.69 -1.97
CA SER A 625 -21.96 -11.31 -1.00
C SER A 625 -23.34 -11.77 -1.47
N ASN A 626 -24.17 -12.22 -0.52
CA ASN A 626 -25.57 -12.52 -0.77
C ASN A 626 -26.44 -11.52 -0.03
N PHE A 627 -27.61 -11.23 -0.59
CA PHE A 627 -28.54 -10.24 -0.06
C PHE A 627 -29.93 -10.79 0.17
N VAL A 628 -30.57 -10.36 1.25
CA VAL A 628 -31.99 -10.47 1.49
C VAL A 628 -32.64 -9.09 1.44
N TYR A 629 -33.89 -9.02 1.06
CA TYR A 629 -34.60 -7.76 0.83
C TYR A 629 -35.73 -7.61 1.86
N ARG A 630 -35.52 -6.76 2.86
CA ARG A 630 -36.52 -6.45 3.91
C ARG A 630 -37.47 -5.39 3.41
N ILE A 631 -38.78 -5.65 3.49
CA ILE A 631 -39.83 -4.65 3.21
C ILE A 631 -39.76 -3.57 4.28
N VAL A 632 -39.66 -2.30 3.85
CA VAL A 632 -39.50 -1.15 4.76
C VAL A 632 -40.61 -1.13 5.84
N GLY A 633 -40.22 -0.92 7.08
CA GLY A 633 -41.13 -0.86 8.23
C GLY A 633 -41.69 -2.20 8.73
N THR A 634 -41.21 -3.34 8.19
CA THR A 634 -41.71 -4.67 8.56
C THR A 634 -40.58 -5.64 8.89
N ASN A 635 -40.91 -6.84 9.39
CA ASN A 635 -39.97 -7.97 9.46
C ASN A 635 -40.26 -9.04 8.38
N LYS A 636 -40.74 -8.58 7.20
CA LYS A 636 -41.01 -9.43 6.03
C LYS A 636 -39.90 -9.28 5.01
N PHE A 637 -39.44 -10.41 4.47
CA PHE A 637 -38.38 -10.49 3.50
C PHE A 637 -38.92 -11.05 2.18
N VAL A 638 -38.67 -10.34 1.09
CA VAL A 638 -39.13 -10.71 -0.24
C VAL A 638 -37.98 -11.29 -1.08
N SER A 639 -38.24 -12.38 -1.80
CA SER A 639 -37.28 -12.99 -2.70
C SER A 639 -36.81 -12.03 -3.81
N CYS A 640 -35.59 -12.16 -4.27
CA CYS A 640 -34.90 -11.24 -5.17
C CYS A 640 -35.70 -10.95 -6.46
N GLY A 641 -36.32 -11.96 -7.09
CA GLY A 641 -37.13 -11.79 -8.31
C GLY A 641 -38.44 -11.03 -8.12
N LEU A 642 -38.87 -10.83 -6.86
CA LEU A 642 -40.10 -10.12 -6.52
C LEU A 642 -39.85 -8.75 -5.87
N LYS A 643 -38.60 -8.36 -5.59
CA LYS A 643 -38.24 -7.18 -4.81
C LYS A 643 -38.79 -5.88 -5.37
N ASP A 644 -38.85 -5.73 -6.69
CA ASP A 644 -39.31 -4.50 -7.37
C ASP A 644 -40.79 -4.19 -7.18
N ARG A 645 -41.55 -5.11 -6.57
CA ARG A 645 -42.97 -4.93 -6.19
C ARG A 645 -43.16 -4.25 -4.84
N TYR A 646 -42.07 -4.03 -4.09
CA TYR A 646 -42.07 -3.52 -2.73
C TYR A 646 -40.97 -2.48 -2.56
N GLU A 647 -41.16 -1.59 -1.61
CA GLU A 647 -40.09 -0.74 -1.11
C GLU A 647 -39.24 -1.56 -0.14
N THR A 648 -38.00 -1.82 -0.48
CA THR A 648 -37.13 -2.75 0.25
C THR A 648 -35.81 -2.12 0.68
N THR A 649 -35.23 -2.64 1.78
CA THR A 649 -33.87 -2.41 2.21
C THR A 649 -33.08 -3.70 1.98
N GLU A 650 -31.95 -3.58 1.27
CA GLU A 650 -31.01 -4.68 1.04
C GLU A 650 -30.16 -4.92 2.30
N ILE A 651 -30.03 -6.18 2.70
CA ILE A 651 -29.27 -6.59 3.89
C ILE A 651 -28.35 -7.75 3.49
N HIS A 652 -27.05 -7.61 3.78
CA HIS A 652 -26.08 -8.70 3.63
C HIS A 652 -26.43 -9.88 4.53
N VAL A 653 -26.31 -11.09 4.01
CA VAL A 653 -26.59 -12.33 4.71
C VAL A 653 -25.37 -13.25 4.70
N ASP A 654 -25.17 -14.02 5.78
CA ASP A 654 -24.03 -14.92 5.91
C ASP A 654 -24.02 -15.95 4.80
N ILE A 655 -22.89 -16.04 4.08
CA ILE A 655 -22.66 -16.99 2.97
C ILE A 655 -22.91 -18.46 3.40
N ASN A 656 -22.71 -18.78 4.67
CA ASN A 656 -22.85 -20.16 5.17
C ASN A 656 -24.30 -20.64 5.27
N ILE A 657 -25.29 -19.71 5.27
CA ILE A 657 -26.72 -20.03 5.30
C ILE A 657 -27.39 -19.84 3.94
N VAL A 658 -26.58 -19.70 2.87
CA VAL A 658 -27.06 -19.60 1.48
C VAL A 658 -26.42 -20.74 0.65
N ARG A 659 -27.23 -21.49 -0.09
CA ARG A 659 -26.76 -22.54 -1.01
C ARG A 659 -27.37 -22.35 -2.40
N ASN A 660 -26.53 -22.19 -3.42
CA ASN A 660 -26.96 -21.92 -4.80
C ASN A 660 -28.01 -20.80 -4.88
N ASP A 661 -27.73 -19.69 -4.18
CA ASP A 661 -28.60 -18.51 -4.05
C ASP A 661 -29.92 -18.75 -3.31
N ARG A 662 -30.11 -19.89 -2.69
CA ARG A 662 -31.26 -20.24 -1.86
C ARG A 662 -30.94 -20.04 -0.40
N LEU A 663 -31.76 -19.25 0.29
CA LEU A 663 -31.65 -19.00 1.71
C LEU A 663 -32.18 -20.16 2.53
N ASP A 664 -31.43 -20.61 3.52
CA ASP A 664 -31.93 -21.47 4.59
C ASP A 664 -32.74 -20.61 5.57
N LEU A 665 -34.06 -20.74 5.53
CA LEU A 665 -34.98 -19.88 6.28
C LEU A 665 -34.87 -20.06 7.79
N GLU A 666 -34.69 -21.30 8.25
CA GLU A 666 -34.56 -21.60 9.68
C GLU A 666 -33.19 -21.14 10.21
N ALA A 667 -32.14 -21.36 9.45
CA ALA A 667 -30.83 -20.83 9.79
C ALA A 667 -30.81 -19.28 9.83
N PHE A 668 -31.53 -18.61 8.92
CA PHE A 668 -31.67 -17.17 8.92
C PHE A 668 -32.38 -16.63 10.16
N LYS A 669 -33.50 -17.26 10.57
CA LYS A 669 -34.20 -16.89 11.80
C LYS A 669 -33.33 -17.09 13.05
N ALA A 670 -32.50 -18.11 13.05
CA ALA A 670 -31.58 -18.41 14.16
C ALA A 670 -30.33 -17.54 14.15
N TRP A 671 -29.97 -16.92 13.02
CA TRP A 671 -28.72 -16.18 12.82
C TRP A 671 -28.64 -14.90 13.68
N ARG A 672 -29.79 -14.19 13.81
CA ARG A 672 -29.88 -12.98 14.64
C ARG A 672 -31.22 -12.89 15.37
N PRO A 673 -31.21 -12.41 16.64
CA PRO A 673 -32.45 -12.28 17.41
C PRO A 673 -33.55 -11.45 16.74
N GLU A 674 -33.17 -10.38 16.00
CA GLU A 674 -34.10 -9.52 15.28
C GLU A 674 -34.80 -10.19 14.09
N PHE A 675 -34.33 -11.36 13.67
CA PHE A 675 -34.93 -12.13 12.56
C PHE A 675 -35.68 -13.37 13.01
N ALA A 676 -35.82 -13.60 14.32
CA ALA A 676 -36.46 -14.78 14.88
C ALA A 676 -37.89 -14.99 14.42
N ASP A 677 -38.62 -13.89 14.20
CA ASP A 677 -40.02 -13.83 13.73
C ASP A 677 -40.13 -13.42 12.25
N ALA A 678 -39.05 -13.53 11.46
CA ALA A 678 -39.04 -13.16 10.05
C ALA A 678 -40.09 -13.95 9.25
N GLU A 679 -40.84 -13.25 8.40
CA GLU A 679 -41.75 -13.81 7.42
C GLU A 679 -41.16 -13.69 6.01
N PHE A 680 -41.45 -14.64 5.13
CA PHE A 680 -40.85 -14.68 3.80
C PHE A 680 -41.89 -14.70 2.69
N ILE A 681 -41.65 -13.88 1.65
CA ILE A 681 -42.41 -13.94 0.41
C ILE A 681 -41.52 -14.66 -0.60
N LEU A 682 -41.90 -15.89 -0.91
CA LEU A 682 -41.14 -16.84 -1.67
C LEU A 682 -41.40 -16.75 -3.19
N GLU A 683 -40.42 -17.15 -3.96
CA GLU A 683 -40.50 -17.31 -5.41
C GLU A 683 -40.45 -18.81 -5.74
N ASN A 684 -41.49 -19.34 -6.34
CA ASN A 684 -41.62 -20.78 -6.63
C ASN A 684 -41.37 -21.71 -5.42
N GLY A 685 -41.77 -21.29 -4.23
CA GLY A 685 -41.62 -22.04 -2.98
C GLY A 685 -40.25 -21.94 -2.30
N GLU A 686 -39.33 -21.15 -2.84
CA GLU A 686 -37.99 -20.93 -2.29
C GLU A 686 -37.71 -19.42 -2.14
N TYR A 687 -36.78 -19.08 -1.23
CA TYR A 687 -36.27 -17.72 -1.12
C TYR A 687 -34.95 -17.60 -1.88
N VAL A 688 -34.98 -16.82 -2.95
CA VAL A 688 -33.79 -16.54 -3.77
C VAL A 688 -33.13 -15.24 -3.31
N CYS A 689 -31.86 -15.31 -2.92
CA CYS A 689 -31.04 -14.16 -2.55
C CYS A 689 -30.54 -13.40 -3.80
N GLY A 690 -30.36 -12.09 -3.66
CA GLY A 690 -29.49 -11.34 -4.56
C GLY A 690 -28.02 -11.62 -4.28
N TRP A 691 -27.13 -11.20 -5.18
CA TRP A 691 -25.70 -11.34 -4.98
C TRP A 691 -24.90 -10.26 -5.71
N ALA A 692 -23.71 -9.99 -5.19
CA ALA A 692 -22.70 -9.14 -5.85
C ALA A 692 -21.30 -9.63 -5.48
N VAL A 693 -20.32 -9.28 -6.33
CA VAL A 693 -18.91 -9.48 -6.02
C VAL A 693 -18.39 -8.23 -5.31
N GLU A 694 -17.91 -8.40 -4.08
CA GLU A 694 -17.47 -7.32 -3.22
C GLU A 694 -16.15 -7.67 -2.53
N LYS A 695 -15.54 -6.70 -1.85
CA LYS A 695 -14.39 -6.97 -0.97
C LYS A 695 -14.77 -8.04 0.05
N MET A 696 -13.91 -9.05 0.21
CA MET A 696 -14.11 -10.06 1.25
C MET A 696 -13.86 -9.45 2.62
N SER A 697 -14.90 -9.41 3.45
CA SER A 697 -14.82 -8.87 4.81
C SER A 697 -15.92 -9.42 5.72
N LYS A 698 -15.70 -9.39 7.04
CA LYS A 698 -16.68 -9.83 8.03
C LYS A 698 -17.97 -9.02 8.00
N SER A 699 -17.88 -7.71 7.75
CA SER A 699 -19.03 -6.82 7.68
C SER A 699 -19.94 -7.11 6.48
N MET A 700 -19.40 -7.75 5.44
CA MET A 700 -20.15 -8.18 4.25
C MET A 700 -20.63 -9.64 4.35
N TYR A 701 -20.30 -10.35 5.43
CA TYR A 701 -20.68 -11.76 5.67
C TYR A 701 -20.32 -12.72 4.52
N ASN A 702 -19.26 -12.40 3.78
CA ASN A 702 -18.82 -13.12 2.58
C ASN A 702 -17.43 -13.78 2.74
N VAL A 703 -16.99 -13.97 3.98
CA VAL A 703 -15.67 -14.55 4.29
C VAL A 703 -15.66 -16.06 4.08
N VAL A 704 -14.67 -16.53 3.31
CA VAL A 704 -14.36 -17.96 3.18
C VAL A 704 -13.15 -18.29 4.06
N ASN A 705 -13.30 -19.29 4.94
CA ASN A 705 -12.25 -19.70 5.87
C ASN A 705 -11.28 -20.67 5.19
N PRO A 706 -9.96 -20.39 5.18
CA PRO A 706 -8.96 -21.27 4.57
C PRO A 706 -8.85 -22.62 5.29
N ASP A 707 -9.13 -22.70 6.58
CA ASP A 707 -9.13 -23.99 7.31
C ASP A 707 -10.12 -24.98 6.72
N LYS A 708 -11.33 -24.51 6.39
CA LYS A 708 -12.34 -25.36 5.78
C LYS A 708 -11.89 -25.86 4.42
N ILE A 709 -11.25 -25.04 3.62
CA ILE A 709 -10.71 -25.45 2.32
C ILE A 709 -9.59 -26.48 2.51
N CYS A 710 -8.70 -26.27 3.48
CA CYS A 710 -7.66 -27.25 3.80
C CYS A 710 -8.25 -28.59 4.32
N ASP A 711 -9.34 -28.55 5.11
CA ASP A 711 -10.02 -29.76 5.60
C ASP A 711 -10.65 -30.57 4.46
N ASP A 712 -11.28 -29.88 3.51
CA ASP A 712 -12.04 -30.50 2.44
C ASP A 712 -11.16 -30.94 1.26
N TYR A 713 -10.10 -30.18 0.94
CA TYR A 713 -9.30 -30.33 -0.29
C TYR A 713 -7.79 -30.47 -0.07
N GLY A 714 -7.28 -30.02 1.07
CA GLY A 714 -5.85 -29.96 1.38
C GLY A 714 -5.18 -28.61 1.07
N ALA A 715 -4.06 -28.37 1.74
CA ALA A 715 -3.28 -27.12 1.60
C ALA A 715 -2.65 -26.97 0.21
N ASP A 716 -2.12 -28.03 -0.36
CA ASP A 716 -1.53 -28.00 -1.71
C ASP A 716 -2.59 -27.64 -2.77
N THR A 717 -3.81 -28.11 -2.62
CA THR A 717 -4.93 -27.74 -3.49
C THR A 717 -5.27 -26.24 -3.33
N LEU A 718 -5.33 -25.73 -2.11
CA LEU A 718 -5.56 -24.30 -1.86
C LEU A 718 -4.49 -23.44 -2.52
N ARG A 719 -3.21 -23.78 -2.33
CA ARG A 719 -2.06 -23.06 -2.89
C ARG A 719 -2.11 -22.99 -4.42
N LEU A 720 -2.32 -24.12 -5.06
CA LEU A 720 -2.44 -24.19 -6.52
C LEU A 720 -3.67 -23.44 -7.04
N TYR A 721 -4.81 -23.56 -6.34
CA TYR A 721 -6.05 -22.94 -6.76
C TYR A 721 -5.98 -21.40 -6.70
N GLU A 722 -5.41 -20.82 -5.64
CA GLU A 722 -5.23 -19.38 -5.55
C GLU A 722 -4.35 -18.82 -6.68
N MET A 723 -3.30 -19.57 -7.06
CA MET A 723 -2.46 -19.19 -8.19
C MET A 723 -3.16 -19.37 -9.54
N PHE A 724 -4.05 -20.34 -9.64
CA PHE A 724 -4.80 -20.65 -10.89
C PHE A 724 -5.92 -19.66 -11.18
N LEU A 725 -6.48 -18.99 -10.19
CA LEU A 725 -7.62 -18.08 -10.32
C LEU A 725 -7.41 -16.94 -11.35
N GLY A 726 -6.19 -16.54 -11.61
CA GLY A 726 -5.83 -15.49 -12.55
C GLY A 726 -4.49 -14.83 -12.29
N PRO A 727 -4.12 -13.80 -13.05
CA PRO A 727 -2.88 -13.06 -12.85
C PRO A 727 -2.76 -12.52 -11.41
N LEU A 728 -1.55 -12.57 -10.83
CA LEU A 728 -1.32 -12.21 -9.43
C LEU A 728 -1.79 -10.79 -9.10
N GLU A 729 -1.52 -9.83 -9.96
CA GLU A 729 -1.80 -8.40 -9.74
C GLU A 729 -3.27 -8.01 -9.90
N GLN A 730 -4.10 -8.90 -10.46
CA GLN A 730 -5.50 -8.62 -10.71
C GLN A 730 -6.40 -9.10 -9.56
N SER A 731 -7.40 -8.28 -9.21
CA SER A 731 -8.47 -8.72 -8.32
C SER A 731 -9.37 -9.74 -9.02
N LYS A 732 -9.82 -10.75 -8.26
CA LYS A 732 -10.56 -11.88 -8.79
C LYS A 732 -11.55 -12.42 -7.77
N PRO A 733 -12.76 -12.87 -8.21
CA PRO A 733 -13.73 -13.45 -7.32
C PRO A 733 -13.32 -14.86 -6.88
N TRP A 734 -13.58 -15.21 -5.63
CA TRP A 734 -13.47 -16.57 -5.15
C TRP A 734 -14.68 -17.40 -5.61
N ASP A 735 -14.41 -18.56 -6.22
CA ASP A 735 -15.43 -19.56 -6.55
C ASP A 735 -14.99 -20.95 -6.08
N THR A 736 -15.59 -21.44 -5.02
CA THR A 736 -15.25 -22.76 -4.44
C THR A 736 -15.48 -23.92 -5.43
N LYS A 737 -16.37 -23.76 -6.41
CA LYS A 737 -16.65 -24.82 -7.40
C LYS A 737 -15.45 -25.11 -8.32
N GLY A 738 -14.61 -24.12 -8.58
CA GLY A 738 -13.42 -24.27 -9.44
C GLY A 738 -12.30 -25.11 -8.82
N ILE A 739 -12.30 -25.30 -7.51
CA ILE A 739 -11.22 -25.98 -6.78
C ILE A 739 -11.14 -27.48 -7.08
N ASP A 740 -12.25 -28.11 -7.46
CA ASP A 740 -12.31 -29.55 -7.79
C ASP A 740 -11.39 -29.92 -8.95
N GLY A 741 -11.20 -29.02 -9.92
CA GLY A 741 -10.30 -29.23 -11.04
C GLY A 741 -8.86 -29.40 -10.61
N VAL A 742 -8.42 -28.57 -9.68
CA VAL A 742 -7.06 -28.58 -9.11
C VAL A 742 -6.86 -29.78 -8.20
N ASN A 743 -7.86 -30.13 -7.40
CA ASN A 743 -7.79 -31.33 -6.56
C ASN A 743 -7.66 -32.61 -7.41
N ARG A 744 -8.43 -32.70 -8.53
CA ARG A 744 -8.30 -33.82 -9.49
C ARG A 744 -6.92 -33.86 -10.15
N PHE A 745 -6.33 -32.72 -10.44
CA PHE A 745 -4.98 -32.64 -10.97
C PHE A 745 -3.98 -33.31 -10.01
N LEU A 746 -3.99 -32.99 -8.71
CA LEU A 746 -3.08 -33.59 -7.73
C LEU A 746 -3.31 -35.10 -7.59
N ARG A 747 -4.56 -35.56 -7.59
CA ARG A 747 -4.87 -36.99 -7.56
C ARG A 747 -4.36 -37.76 -8.79
N ARG A 748 -4.43 -37.11 -9.96
CA ARG A 748 -3.89 -37.69 -11.21
C ARG A 748 -2.38 -37.63 -11.25
N PHE A 749 -1.76 -36.58 -10.67
CA PHE A 749 -0.31 -36.48 -10.52
C PHE A 749 0.23 -37.60 -9.64
N TRP A 750 -0.43 -37.88 -8.52
CA TRP A 750 -0.11 -39.02 -7.63
C TRP A 750 -0.11 -40.35 -8.37
N LYS A 751 -1.05 -40.57 -9.27
CA LYS A 751 -1.16 -41.79 -10.08
C LYS A 751 -0.05 -42.01 -11.11
N LEU A 752 0.79 -41.04 -11.36
CA LEU A 752 2.03 -41.25 -12.14
C LEU A 752 3.03 -42.13 -11.35
N PHE A 753 2.96 -42.12 -10.02
CA PHE A 753 3.91 -42.77 -9.12
C PHE A 753 3.33 -44.04 -8.49
N TYR A 754 2.01 -44.11 -8.30
CA TYR A 754 1.33 -45.19 -7.61
C TYR A 754 0.13 -45.73 -8.40
N ASP A 755 0.00 -47.08 -8.40
CA ASP A 755 -1.22 -47.82 -8.76
C ASP A 755 -1.72 -48.53 -7.51
N GLY A 756 -2.81 -48.05 -6.93
CA GLY A 756 -3.22 -48.45 -5.57
C GLY A 756 -2.12 -48.18 -4.55
N ASP A 757 -1.65 -49.25 -3.88
CA ASP A 757 -0.55 -49.15 -2.90
C ASP A 757 0.82 -49.44 -3.50
N THR A 758 0.89 -49.76 -4.80
CA THR A 758 2.12 -50.15 -5.46
C THR A 758 2.82 -48.94 -6.06
N PHE A 759 4.10 -48.77 -5.71
CA PHE A 759 4.98 -47.79 -6.36
C PHE A 759 5.41 -48.34 -7.72
N ILE A 760 5.08 -47.62 -8.79
CA ILE A 760 5.20 -48.07 -10.19
C ILE A 760 6.26 -47.35 -10.99
N VAL A 761 7.08 -46.53 -10.38
CA VAL A 761 8.17 -45.79 -11.07
C VAL A 761 9.24 -46.77 -11.54
N THR A 762 9.67 -46.62 -12.79
CA THR A 762 10.67 -47.45 -13.45
C THR A 762 11.94 -46.68 -13.81
N ASP A 763 13.06 -47.36 -13.99
CA ASP A 763 14.32 -46.75 -14.41
C ASP A 763 14.54 -46.82 -15.94
N GLU A 764 13.45 -47.06 -16.71
CA GLU A 764 13.50 -47.02 -18.16
C GLU A 764 13.85 -45.63 -18.70
N LYS A 765 14.49 -45.57 -19.87
CA LYS A 765 14.83 -44.32 -20.51
C LYS A 765 13.60 -43.59 -21.05
N ALA A 766 13.60 -42.30 -20.87
CA ALA A 766 12.53 -41.46 -21.39
C ALA A 766 12.54 -41.38 -22.92
N THR A 767 11.35 -41.29 -23.48
CA THR A 767 11.17 -41.04 -24.91
C THR A 767 11.43 -39.58 -25.25
N PRO A 768 11.76 -39.26 -26.52
CA PRO A 768 11.89 -37.86 -26.96
C PRO A 768 10.64 -37.00 -26.69
N ALA A 769 9.46 -37.56 -26.81
CA ALA A 769 8.18 -36.86 -26.54
C ALA A 769 8.03 -36.52 -25.03
N GLU A 770 8.37 -37.44 -24.14
CA GLU A 770 8.34 -37.25 -22.71
C GLU A 770 9.38 -36.19 -22.27
N LEU A 771 10.62 -36.26 -22.81
CA LEU A 771 11.65 -35.25 -22.55
C LEU A 771 11.23 -33.86 -23.07
N LYS A 772 10.59 -33.80 -24.22
CA LYS A 772 10.08 -32.56 -24.79
C LYS A 772 9.02 -31.93 -23.86
N ALA A 773 8.05 -32.70 -23.39
CA ALA A 773 7.02 -32.24 -22.45
C ALA A 773 7.68 -31.67 -21.17
N LEU A 774 8.65 -32.38 -20.59
CA LEU A 774 9.38 -31.96 -19.40
C LEU A 774 10.16 -30.64 -19.63
N HIS A 775 10.95 -30.54 -20.71
CA HIS A 775 11.79 -29.39 -20.95
C HIS A 775 10.99 -28.14 -21.35
N LYS A 776 9.84 -28.28 -22.00
CA LYS A 776 8.89 -27.19 -22.21
C LYS A 776 8.38 -26.65 -20.89
N LEU A 777 8.04 -27.52 -19.92
CA LEU A 777 7.61 -27.14 -18.59
C LEU A 777 8.71 -26.44 -17.82
N ILE A 778 9.94 -26.95 -17.85
CA ILE A 778 11.11 -26.31 -17.18
C ILE A 778 11.26 -24.86 -17.65
N ALA A 779 11.27 -24.65 -18.97
CA ALA A 779 11.39 -23.31 -19.53
C ALA A 779 10.24 -22.40 -19.14
N LYS A 780 9.01 -22.92 -19.23
CA LYS A 780 7.79 -22.17 -18.93
C LYS A 780 7.73 -21.77 -17.48
N GLU A 781 8.00 -22.69 -16.55
CA GLU A 781 7.96 -22.43 -15.12
C GLU A 781 9.02 -21.42 -14.70
N GLN A 782 10.25 -21.54 -15.20
CA GLN A 782 11.32 -20.60 -14.90
C GLN A 782 10.95 -19.18 -15.35
N ASP A 783 10.43 -19.01 -16.56
CA ASP A 783 10.00 -17.72 -17.08
C ASP A 783 8.78 -17.16 -16.28
N ASP A 784 7.80 -17.99 -16.04
CA ASP A 784 6.58 -17.59 -15.35
C ASP A 784 6.84 -17.18 -13.89
N ILE A 785 7.69 -17.88 -13.14
CA ILE A 785 8.01 -17.54 -11.76
C ILE A 785 8.75 -16.20 -11.71
N GLU A 786 9.73 -15.97 -12.58
CA GLU A 786 10.48 -14.70 -12.65
C GLU A 786 9.58 -13.51 -13.03
N HIS A 787 8.46 -13.75 -13.72
CA HIS A 787 7.47 -12.73 -14.12
C HIS A 787 6.15 -12.79 -13.33
N PHE A 788 6.05 -13.59 -12.28
CA PHE A 788 4.85 -13.76 -11.45
C PHE A 788 3.60 -14.22 -12.20
N SER A 789 3.78 -14.96 -13.31
CA SER A 789 2.70 -15.52 -14.12
C SER A 789 2.29 -16.92 -13.66
N TYR A 790 2.01 -17.07 -12.37
CA TYR A 790 1.76 -18.38 -11.74
C TYR A 790 0.54 -19.12 -12.30
N ASN A 791 -0.50 -18.41 -12.73
CA ASN A 791 -1.69 -19.00 -13.32
C ASN A 791 -1.38 -19.77 -14.62
N THR A 792 -0.44 -19.28 -15.42
CA THR A 792 0.00 -19.98 -16.65
C THR A 792 0.90 -21.16 -16.33
N THR A 793 1.67 -21.11 -15.25
CA THR A 793 2.44 -22.27 -14.75
C THR A 793 1.53 -23.42 -14.34
N VAL A 794 0.48 -23.15 -13.56
CA VAL A 794 -0.49 -24.19 -13.14
C VAL A 794 -1.15 -24.82 -14.36
N SER A 795 -1.52 -24.03 -15.36
CA SER A 795 -2.04 -24.54 -16.63
C SER A 795 -1.02 -25.41 -17.37
N ALA A 796 0.26 -25.01 -17.38
CA ALA A 796 1.34 -25.79 -18.00
C ALA A 796 1.56 -27.13 -17.31
N PHE A 797 1.48 -27.18 -15.98
CA PHE A 797 1.48 -28.46 -15.24
C PHE A 797 0.35 -29.38 -15.67
N MET A 798 -0.86 -28.85 -15.83
CA MET A 798 -2.02 -29.65 -16.27
C MET A 798 -1.84 -30.22 -17.68
N ILE A 799 -1.28 -29.42 -18.60
CA ILE A 799 -0.97 -29.85 -19.96
C ILE A 799 0.08 -30.96 -19.95
N THR A 800 1.20 -30.74 -19.26
CA THR A 800 2.28 -31.72 -19.14
C THR A 800 1.79 -33.03 -18.52
N LEU A 801 0.97 -32.93 -17.46
CA LEU A 801 0.35 -34.12 -16.86
C LEU A 801 -0.50 -34.91 -17.89
N ASN A 802 -1.30 -34.22 -18.69
CA ASN A 802 -2.13 -34.88 -19.73
C ASN A 802 -1.25 -35.59 -20.75
N GLU A 803 -0.16 -34.99 -21.20
CA GLU A 803 0.80 -35.60 -22.14
C GLU A 803 1.45 -36.86 -21.52
N LEU A 804 1.93 -36.77 -20.28
CA LEU A 804 2.58 -37.87 -19.59
C LEU A 804 1.62 -39.04 -19.28
N VAL A 805 0.37 -38.74 -18.89
CA VAL A 805 -0.67 -39.74 -18.67
C VAL A 805 -1.02 -40.41 -19.99
N GLY A 806 -1.15 -39.67 -21.07
CA GLY A 806 -1.37 -40.20 -22.43
C GLY A 806 -0.25 -41.15 -22.90
N ALA A 807 1.00 -40.78 -22.55
CA ALA A 807 2.19 -41.60 -22.84
C ALA A 807 2.38 -42.79 -21.87
N LYS A 808 1.53 -42.94 -20.83
CA LYS A 808 1.68 -43.88 -19.72
C LYS A 808 3.08 -43.83 -19.09
N CYS A 809 3.59 -42.62 -18.88
CA CYS A 809 4.93 -42.42 -18.39
C CYS A 809 5.01 -42.63 -16.88
N HIS A 810 5.87 -43.57 -16.47
CA HIS A 810 6.20 -43.88 -15.06
C HIS A 810 7.71 -43.86 -14.87
N LYS A 811 8.45 -43.13 -15.66
CA LYS A 811 9.91 -43.13 -15.74
C LYS A 811 10.52 -42.15 -14.78
N ARG A 812 11.46 -42.63 -13.95
CA ARG A 812 12.20 -41.80 -12.98
C ARG A 812 12.85 -40.59 -13.64
N GLU A 813 13.44 -40.75 -14.83
CA GLU A 813 14.14 -39.70 -15.57
C GLU A 813 13.24 -38.46 -15.83
N ILE A 814 11.91 -38.66 -15.90
CA ILE A 814 10.88 -37.60 -16.06
C ILE A 814 10.29 -37.19 -14.70
N LEU A 815 9.90 -38.18 -13.89
CA LEU A 815 9.09 -37.95 -12.68
C LEU A 815 9.89 -37.31 -11.55
N GLU A 816 11.18 -37.56 -11.45
CA GLU A 816 12.03 -36.94 -10.43
C GLU A 816 12.21 -35.43 -10.64
N PRO A 817 12.67 -34.94 -11.80
CA PRO A 817 12.69 -33.50 -12.07
C PRO A 817 11.28 -32.86 -12.05
N LEU A 818 10.26 -33.56 -12.51
CA LEU A 818 8.87 -33.08 -12.45
C LEU A 818 8.40 -32.84 -11.01
N THR A 819 8.82 -33.66 -10.07
CA THR A 819 8.52 -33.50 -8.63
C THR A 819 9.20 -32.24 -8.08
N VAL A 820 10.45 -31.99 -8.49
CA VAL A 820 11.15 -30.74 -8.11
C VAL A 820 10.44 -29.51 -8.63
N LEU A 821 9.98 -29.52 -9.90
CA LEU A 821 9.21 -28.43 -10.50
C LEU A 821 7.90 -28.16 -9.73
N LEU A 822 7.19 -29.20 -9.31
CA LEU A 822 5.94 -29.05 -8.55
C LEU A 822 6.15 -28.50 -7.13
N SER A 823 7.32 -28.72 -6.53
CA SER A 823 7.57 -28.45 -5.12
C SER A 823 7.33 -27.00 -4.67
N PRO A 824 7.60 -25.95 -5.43
CA PRO A 824 7.25 -24.59 -5.02
C PRO A 824 5.74 -24.36 -4.87
N PHE A 825 4.95 -24.97 -5.71
CA PHE A 825 3.48 -24.83 -5.76
C PHE A 825 2.74 -25.74 -4.78
N ALA A 826 3.14 -27.02 -4.72
CA ALA A 826 2.52 -28.06 -3.90
C ALA A 826 3.59 -28.81 -3.10
N PRO A 827 4.12 -28.19 -2.03
CA PRO A 827 5.31 -28.72 -1.35
C PRO A 827 5.07 -30.03 -0.60
N HIS A 828 3.88 -30.27 -0.08
CA HIS A 828 3.62 -31.47 0.75
C HIS A 828 3.61 -32.74 -0.10
N ILE A 829 2.85 -32.76 -1.21
CA ILE A 829 2.87 -33.90 -2.11
C ILE A 829 4.24 -34.11 -2.74
N ALA A 830 4.94 -33.03 -3.07
CA ALA A 830 6.27 -33.10 -3.64
C ALA A 830 7.30 -33.73 -2.69
N GLU A 831 7.27 -33.36 -1.42
CA GLU A 831 8.13 -33.99 -0.38
C GLU A 831 7.85 -35.51 -0.26
N GLU A 832 6.57 -35.91 -0.21
CA GLU A 832 6.21 -37.31 -0.09
C GLU A 832 6.68 -38.13 -1.29
N LEU A 833 6.49 -37.60 -2.49
CA LEU A 833 6.94 -38.28 -3.71
C LEU A 833 8.47 -38.28 -3.83
N TRP A 834 9.15 -37.25 -3.35
CA TRP A 834 10.62 -37.17 -3.30
C TRP A 834 11.22 -38.25 -2.38
N GLU A 835 10.62 -38.41 -1.20
CA GLU A 835 10.98 -39.53 -0.29
C GLU A 835 10.72 -40.88 -0.93
N ALA A 836 9.57 -41.06 -1.60
CA ALA A 836 9.23 -42.31 -2.28
C ALA A 836 10.20 -42.65 -3.43
N LEU A 837 10.80 -41.64 -4.07
CA LEU A 837 11.86 -41.82 -5.08
C LEU A 837 13.21 -42.25 -4.47
N GLY A 838 13.31 -42.30 -3.13
CA GLY A 838 14.50 -42.80 -2.42
C GLY A 838 15.42 -41.73 -1.85
N HIS A 839 15.04 -40.46 -1.91
CA HIS A 839 15.80 -39.36 -1.33
C HIS A 839 15.59 -39.28 0.19
N LYS A 840 16.68 -39.02 0.93
CA LYS A 840 16.65 -38.95 2.41
C LYS A 840 16.51 -37.53 2.94
N GLU A 841 16.90 -36.57 2.15
CA GLU A 841 16.84 -35.14 2.51
C GLU A 841 15.58 -34.49 1.91
N SER A 842 15.13 -33.41 2.51
CA SER A 842 14.01 -32.62 1.97
C SER A 842 14.26 -32.15 0.54
N ILE A 843 13.22 -32.15 -0.28
CA ILE A 843 13.23 -31.61 -1.64
C ILE A 843 13.65 -30.12 -1.68
N THR A 844 13.54 -29.41 -0.56
CA THR A 844 14.02 -28.03 -0.41
C THR A 844 15.51 -27.86 -0.77
N TYR A 845 16.31 -28.93 -0.60
CA TYR A 845 17.74 -28.91 -0.91
C TYR A 845 18.06 -29.41 -2.32
N ALA A 846 17.07 -29.79 -3.11
CA ALA A 846 17.26 -30.19 -4.50
C ALA A 846 17.69 -28.99 -5.37
N HIS A 847 18.13 -29.31 -6.60
CA HIS A 847 18.44 -28.27 -7.59
C HIS A 847 17.31 -28.15 -8.62
N PHE A 848 16.99 -26.92 -8.99
CA PHE A 848 16.04 -26.67 -10.08
C PHE A 848 16.55 -27.33 -11.36
N PRO A 849 15.71 -28.10 -12.08
CA PRO A 849 16.13 -28.81 -13.28
C PRO A 849 16.68 -27.87 -14.36
N GLU A 850 17.79 -28.27 -14.99
CA GLU A 850 18.38 -27.48 -16.07
C GLU A 850 17.58 -27.62 -17.37
N PHE A 851 17.33 -26.51 -18.03
CA PHE A 851 16.67 -26.47 -19.32
C PHE A 851 17.62 -26.81 -20.45
N ASN A 852 17.25 -27.78 -21.28
CA ASN A 852 17.97 -28.11 -22.52
C ASN A 852 17.11 -27.73 -23.73
N PRO A 853 17.44 -26.64 -24.47
CA PRO A 853 16.66 -26.18 -25.62
C PRO A 853 16.52 -27.22 -26.74
N ALA A 854 17.52 -28.09 -26.92
CA ALA A 854 17.50 -29.12 -27.96
C ALA A 854 16.40 -30.17 -27.70
N LEU A 855 16.08 -30.45 -26.44
CA LEU A 855 15.04 -31.42 -26.06
C LEU A 855 13.63 -30.82 -26.12
N ALA A 856 13.49 -29.49 -26.03
CA ALA A 856 12.22 -28.77 -26.14
C ALA A 856 11.86 -28.34 -27.57
N ALA A 857 12.77 -28.52 -28.53
CA ALA A 857 12.60 -28.04 -29.89
C ALA A 857 11.38 -28.63 -30.56
N GLU A 858 10.57 -27.77 -31.18
CA GLU A 858 9.44 -28.22 -32.00
C GLU A 858 9.97 -28.75 -33.33
N ASP A 859 9.64 -29.99 -33.65
CA ASP A 859 9.92 -30.56 -34.98
C ASP A 859 8.92 -30.07 -36.02
N ASN A 860 7.75 -29.66 -35.58
CA ASN A 860 6.67 -29.16 -36.42
C ASN A 860 6.31 -27.71 -36.05
N ILE A 861 5.74 -27.01 -37.04
CA ILE A 861 5.17 -25.67 -36.89
C ILE A 861 3.70 -25.73 -37.24
N THR A 862 2.84 -25.14 -36.42
CA THR A 862 1.42 -24.97 -36.69
C THR A 862 1.22 -23.73 -37.55
N TYR A 863 0.82 -23.91 -38.82
CA TYR A 863 0.46 -22.83 -39.70
C TYR A 863 -1.06 -22.59 -39.70
N PRO A 864 -1.53 -21.41 -39.31
CA PRO A 864 -2.88 -20.98 -39.63
C PRO A 864 -2.99 -20.75 -41.13
N VAL A 865 -3.96 -21.42 -41.75
CA VAL A 865 -4.23 -21.33 -43.18
C VAL A 865 -5.44 -20.43 -43.42
N SER A 866 -5.20 -19.37 -44.17
CA SER A 866 -6.19 -18.34 -44.50
C SER A 866 -6.48 -18.30 -45.99
N PHE A 867 -7.73 -17.90 -46.30
CA PHE A 867 -8.19 -17.65 -47.69
C PHE A 867 -8.70 -16.21 -47.76
N ASN A 868 -8.11 -15.40 -48.64
CA ASN A 868 -8.40 -13.96 -48.72
C ASN A 868 -8.37 -13.27 -47.34
N GLY A 869 -7.35 -13.59 -46.52
CA GLY A 869 -7.14 -13.01 -45.18
C GLY A 869 -8.03 -13.57 -44.07
N LYS A 870 -8.93 -14.50 -44.33
CA LYS A 870 -9.78 -15.13 -43.31
C LYS A 870 -9.28 -16.53 -43.01
N MET A 871 -8.84 -16.75 -41.79
CA MET A 871 -8.35 -18.03 -41.26
C MET A 871 -9.47 -19.08 -41.31
N ARG A 872 -9.15 -20.29 -41.78
CA ARG A 872 -10.09 -21.37 -41.96
C ARG A 872 -9.77 -22.64 -41.21
N PHE A 873 -8.48 -23.00 -41.17
CA PHE A 873 -8.00 -24.16 -40.45
C PHE A 873 -6.53 -23.99 -40.08
N THR A 874 -6.00 -24.88 -39.25
CA THR A 874 -4.58 -24.98 -38.91
C THR A 874 -4.03 -26.31 -39.39
N VAL A 875 -2.75 -26.33 -39.74
CA VAL A 875 -2.00 -27.51 -40.11
C VAL A 875 -0.64 -27.54 -39.46
N GLU A 876 -0.22 -28.68 -38.95
CA GLU A 876 1.13 -28.90 -38.45
C GLU A 876 2.00 -29.47 -39.57
N LEU A 877 3.13 -28.80 -39.81
CA LEU A 877 4.11 -29.21 -40.82
C LEU A 877 5.52 -29.17 -40.23
N PRO A 878 6.44 -30.07 -40.69
CA PRO A 878 7.82 -30.07 -40.24
C PRO A 878 8.51 -28.71 -40.40
N LYS A 879 9.21 -28.28 -39.37
CA LYS A 879 9.98 -27.02 -39.36
C LYS A 879 11.07 -26.99 -40.43
N SER A 880 11.51 -28.15 -40.88
CA SER A 880 12.52 -28.32 -41.92
C SER A 880 12.04 -27.95 -43.34
N LEU A 881 10.71 -27.86 -43.54
CA LEU A 881 10.14 -27.52 -44.84
C LEU A 881 10.43 -26.07 -45.23
N THR A 882 10.87 -25.90 -46.46
CA THR A 882 10.98 -24.59 -47.09
C THR A 882 9.59 -23.98 -47.36
N PRO A 883 9.45 -22.65 -47.51
CA PRO A 883 8.17 -22.02 -47.84
C PRO A 883 7.45 -22.60 -49.04
N LYS A 884 8.22 -23.09 -50.04
CA LYS A 884 7.68 -23.74 -51.24
C LYS A 884 7.10 -25.13 -50.95
N GLU A 885 7.78 -25.89 -50.09
CA GLU A 885 7.31 -27.20 -49.64
C GLU A 885 6.10 -27.06 -48.73
N VAL A 886 6.09 -26.07 -47.81
CA VAL A 886 4.89 -25.74 -47.00
C VAL A 886 3.69 -25.40 -47.88
N GLU A 887 3.89 -24.60 -48.94
CA GLU A 887 2.84 -24.30 -49.90
C GLU A 887 2.35 -25.56 -50.63
N ALA A 888 3.28 -26.42 -51.10
CA ALA A 888 2.95 -27.62 -51.83
C ALA A 888 2.12 -28.61 -50.96
N GLU A 889 2.54 -28.84 -49.70
CA GLU A 889 1.82 -29.72 -48.77
C GLU A 889 0.42 -29.19 -48.47
N ILE A 890 0.26 -27.92 -48.14
CA ILE A 890 -1.05 -27.34 -47.83
C ILE A 890 -1.96 -27.30 -49.09
N ARG A 891 -1.36 -27.04 -50.26
CA ARG A 891 -2.12 -27.02 -51.53
C ARG A 891 -2.69 -28.40 -51.86
N GLY A 892 -2.00 -29.48 -51.51
CA GLY A 892 -2.40 -30.87 -51.71
C GLY A 892 -3.48 -31.37 -50.77
N MET A 893 -3.81 -30.64 -49.72
CA MET A 893 -4.79 -31.09 -48.72
C MET A 893 -6.23 -30.96 -49.19
N GLU A 894 -7.04 -31.97 -48.85
CA GLU A 894 -8.50 -31.97 -49.17
C GLU A 894 -9.20 -30.74 -48.61
N GLN A 895 -8.83 -30.31 -47.41
CA GLN A 895 -9.38 -29.11 -46.77
C GLN A 895 -9.15 -27.85 -47.60
N THR A 896 -7.94 -27.70 -48.16
CA THR A 896 -7.63 -26.59 -49.07
C THR A 896 -8.54 -26.59 -50.29
N GLY A 897 -8.72 -27.77 -50.90
CA GLY A 897 -9.62 -27.92 -52.04
C GLY A 897 -11.07 -27.48 -51.75
N LYS A 898 -11.59 -27.77 -50.57
CA LYS A 898 -12.93 -27.32 -50.14
C LYS A 898 -13.05 -25.79 -50.05
N TYR A 899 -12.02 -25.10 -49.58
CA TYR A 899 -12.05 -23.63 -49.45
C TYR A 899 -11.67 -22.91 -50.74
N VAL A 900 -10.92 -23.54 -51.63
CA VAL A 900 -10.68 -23.01 -53.00
C VAL A 900 -11.96 -23.07 -53.83
N GLY A 901 -12.78 -24.16 -53.72
CA GLY A 901 -14.12 -24.21 -54.27
C GLY A 901 -14.23 -23.93 -55.80
N GLY A 902 -13.19 -24.28 -56.57
CA GLY A 902 -13.13 -23.99 -58.03
C GLY A 902 -12.70 -22.59 -58.41
N GLN A 903 -12.35 -21.73 -57.46
CA GLN A 903 -11.76 -20.40 -57.72
C GLN A 903 -10.28 -20.53 -58.12
N ASN A 904 -9.77 -19.54 -58.85
CA ASN A 904 -8.35 -19.51 -59.20
C ASN A 904 -7.49 -19.01 -58.05
N ILE A 905 -6.41 -19.75 -57.70
CA ILE A 905 -5.42 -19.30 -56.78
C ILE A 905 -4.48 -18.32 -57.48
N VAL A 906 -4.59 -17.05 -57.14
CA VAL A 906 -3.76 -15.98 -57.75
C VAL A 906 -2.37 -15.98 -57.15
N LYS A 907 -2.27 -16.18 -55.82
CA LYS A 907 -1.02 -16.16 -55.07
C LYS A 907 -1.19 -16.89 -53.74
N VAL A 908 -0.11 -17.55 -53.28
CA VAL A 908 0.00 -18.05 -51.93
C VAL A 908 1.12 -17.29 -51.20
N ILE A 909 0.81 -16.78 -50.05
CA ILE A 909 1.79 -16.06 -49.20
C ILE A 909 2.11 -16.97 -48.04
N VAL A 910 3.33 -17.47 -47.97
CA VAL A 910 3.84 -18.27 -46.86
C VAL A 910 4.79 -17.38 -46.05
N VAL A 911 4.42 -17.09 -44.84
CA VAL A 911 5.33 -16.45 -43.85
C VAL A 911 5.85 -17.55 -42.96
N PRO A 912 7.12 -17.91 -43.04
CA PRO A 912 7.68 -19.01 -42.24
C PRO A 912 7.41 -18.86 -40.76
N GLY A 913 6.88 -19.90 -40.15
CA GLY A 913 6.56 -19.93 -38.72
C GLY A 913 5.35 -19.09 -38.27
N LYS A 914 4.60 -18.47 -39.19
CA LYS A 914 3.51 -17.55 -38.85
C LYS A 914 2.18 -17.85 -39.48
N ILE A 915 2.11 -17.86 -40.84
CA ILE A 915 0.81 -17.96 -41.54
C ILE A 915 0.97 -18.39 -43.00
N VAL A 916 -0.02 -19.09 -43.52
CA VAL A 916 -0.17 -19.31 -44.97
C VAL A 916 -1.49 -18.69 -45.41
N ASN A 917 -1.45 -17.83 -46.45
CA ASN A 917 -2.65 -17.17 -46.96
C ASN A 917 -2.79 -17.38 -48.48
N PHE A 918 -3.90 -18.01 -48.87
CA PHE A 918 -4.32 -18.19 -50.27
C PHE A 918 -5.12 -16.98 -50.76
N VAL A 919 -4.64 -16.32 -51.79
CA VAL A 919 -5.36 -15.23 -52.43
C VAL A 919 -6.13 -15.85 -53.61
N LEU A 920 -7.44 -15.85 -53.56
CA LEU A 920 -8.35 -16.42 -54.54
C LEU A 920 -9.06 -15.30 -55.31
N LYS A 921 -9.34 -15.63 -56.62
CA LYS A 921 -10.09 -14.75 -57.53
C LYS A 921 -11.07 -15.57 -58.37
#